data_90da6bdd771b43573b786864849f5613
#
_entry.id   90da6bdd771b43573b786864849f5613
#
_cell.length_a   1.000
_cell.length_b   1.000
_cell.length_c   1.000
_cell.angle_alpha   90.00
_cell.angle_beta   90.00
_cell.angle_gamma   90.00
#
_symmetry.space_group_name_H-M   'P 1'
#
loop_
_entity.id
_entity.type
_entity.pdbx_description
1 polymer ?
#
loop_
_entity_poly.entity_id
_entity_poly.type
_entity_poly.pdbx_seq_one_letter_code
_entity_poly.pdbx_strand_id
1 'polypeptide(L)'
;MFTKILIANRGEIACRVAATACAMGIKTVAVYSEADAASKHVAVCDEAVLIGPAAAQESYLCGDKIIAVALATGAQAVHPGYGFLSENADFAEACEQAGLVFIGPPASSMRAMGSKSAAKTLMETANVPLVPGYHGEQQDPDFLQREADRIGYPVLLKASAGGGGKGMRVIEKADDFKAALASCKREAISSFGDDKVLAEKYLTRPRHIEIQVFADTHGNCVYLHERDCSVQRRHQKVLEEAPAPGMSQERRAAMGEAAVAAAKAVGYVGAGTVEFIANQDGSFYFMEMNTRLQVEHPVTEMITGTDLVEWQLRVAAGQPLPKTQAELAIHGHAIEARIYAENPEKGFLPSIGTLRHMDTPQAVAFELGGTPGGAPAPVRIDSGVREGDAISPFYDPMIAKLIVWGADRTQALARMSQALAEFRIVGLATNIAFLKRLVEGSAFASADLDTGLIERNADTLFPPPKAAPLGALALAAVALMESEKELSASKSANPADPWGNALGWRLNSDYQRQLAFADDYCATRGMSAYELGVTYRAHGWEIAAGGIEAELSLTARKGADFSIKLGATSMHGTVRRDADMFHVFTGGRHFALTYNDPMAHAGEAEAAGGRLTAPMPGKVVAVITAKGRTVKKGDPLVIMEAMKMEHTIAAPADGLVEDILYQVGDQVADGAPLLEFKAA
;
A
#
# COMPACT_ATOMS: atom_id res chain seq x y z
N MET A 1 25.86 -20.89 -11.43
CA MET A 1 25.35 -19.64 -10.82
C MET A 1 25.49 -18.54 -11.86
N PHE A 2 24.51 -17.63 -11.97
CA PHE A 2 24.56 -16.51 -12.92
C PHE A 2 25.64 -15.50 -12.54
N THR A 3 26.18 -14.79 -13.53
CA THR A 3 27.09 -13.66 -13.35
C THR A 3 26.39 -12.33 -13.54
N LYS A 4 25.27 -12.32 -14.32
CA LYS A 4 24.45 -11.13 -14.58
C LYS A 4 23.01 -11.53 -14.83
N ILE A 5 22.05 -10.83 -14.20
CA ILE A 5 20.61 -11.00 -14.41
C ILE A 5 19.96 -9.66 -14.78
N LEU A 6 18.85 -9.73 -15.51
CA LEU A 6 17.96 -8.59 -15.72
C LEU A 6 16.76 -8.70 -14.76
N ILE A 7 16.36 -7.58 -14.16
CA ILE A 7 15.17 -7.47 -13.30
C ILE A 7 14.06 -6.81 -14.09
N ALA A 8 13.07 -7.62 -14.53
CA ALA A 8 11.94 -7.19 -15.35
C ALA A 8 10.82 -6.61 -14.49
N ASN A 9 11.16 -5.67 -13.61
CA ASN A 9 10.23 -5.04 -12.69
C ASN A 9 10.76 -3.68 -12.21
N ARG A 10 10.00 -3.01 -11.32
CA ARG A 10 10.30 -1.70 -10.77
C ARG A 10 10.06 -1.62 -9.26
N GLY A 11 10.42 -0.47 -8.69
CA GLY A 11 10.06 -0.13 -7.31
C GLY A 11 10.69 -1.05 -6.28
N GLU A 12 9.91 -1.42 -5.27
CA GLU A 12 10.39 -2.19 -4.12
C GLU A 12 10.98 -3.53 -4.51
N ILE A 13 10.26 -4.32 -5.33
CA ILE A 13 10.70 -5.67 -5.67
C ILE A 13 11.97 -5.67 -6.53
N ALA A 14 12.16 -4.68 -7.38
CA ALA A 14 13.42 -4.57 -8.13
C ALA A 14 14.60 -4.28 -7.19
N CYS A 15 14.42 -3.40 -6.20
CA CYS A 15 15.43 -3.17 -5.16
C CYS A 15 15.69 -4.42 -4.31
N ARG A 16 14.63 -5.18 -3.98
CA ARG A 16 14.72 -6.43 -3.20
C ARG A 16 15.55 -7.48 -3.92
N VAL A 17 15.26 -7.71 -5.20
CA VAL A 17 16.01 -8.67 -6.03
C VAL A 17 17.45 -8.21 -6.21
N ALA A 18 17.68 -6.92 -6.47
CA ALA A 18 19.01 -6.36 -6.64
C ALA A 18 19.87 -6.52 -5.38
N ALA A 19 19.29 -6.33 -4.18
CA ALA A 19 20.01 -6.50 -2.92
C ALA A 19 20.55 -7.92 -2.74
N THR A 20 19.71 -8.95 -2.94
CA THR A 20 20.15 -10.34 -2.84
C THR A 20 21.15 -10.71 -3.96
N ALA A 21 20.88 -10.30 -5.21
CA ALA A 21 21.79 -10.56 -6.32
C ALA A 21 23.18 -9.97 -6.04
N CYS A 22 23.24 -8.72 -5.56
CA CYS A 22 24.49 -8.05 -5.17
C CYS A 22 25.21 -8.81 -4.04
N ALA A 23 24.49 -9.24 -2.99
CA ALA A 23 25.06 -10.04 -1.89
C ALA A 23 25.64 -11.39 -2.38
N MET A 24 25.07 -11.95 -3.46
CA MET A 24 25.57 -13.16 -4.11
C MET A 24 26.67 -12.89 -5.15
N GLY A 25 27.08 -11.64 -5.38
CA GLY A 25 28.08 -11.27 -6.40
C GLY A 25 27.55 -11.32 -7.85
N ILE A 26 26.23 -11.26 -8.04
CA ILE A 26 25.57 -11.28 -9.34
C ILE A 26 25.28 -9.84 -9.77
N LYS A 27 25.76 -9.44 -10.95
CA LYS A 27 25.44 -8.12 -11.52
C LYS A 27 23.99 -8.00 -11.95
N THR A 28 23.45 -6.80 -11.85
CA THR A 28 22.03 -6.52 -12.08
C THR A 28 21.81 -5.48 -13.17
N VAL A 29 20.84 -5.74 -14.03
CA VAL A 29 20.33 -4.80 -15.03
C VAL A 29 18.90 -4.44 -14.67
N ALA A 30 18.66 -3.16 -14.39
CA ALA A 30 17.30 -2.63 -14.24
C ALA A 30 16.73 -2.23 -15.61
N VAL A 31 15.41 -2.41 -15.77
CA VAL A 31 14.67 -1.73 -16.84
C VAL A 31 13.82 -0.63 -16.22
N TYR A 32 13.61 0.48 -16.93
CA TYR A 32 12.80 1.58 -16.42
C TYR A 32 12.04 2.31 -17.53
N SER A 33 10.89 2.87 -17.17
CA SER A 33 10.12 3.79 -18.02
C SER A 33 10.57 5.23 -17.80
N GLU A 34 10.16 6.15 -18.68
CA GLU A 34 10.44 7.59 -18.52
C GLU A 34 10.07 8.13 -17.13
N ALA A 35 8.94 7.67 -16.57
CA ALA A 35 8.48 8.09 -15.24
C ALA A 35 9.41 7.60 -14.10
N ASP A 36 10.18 6.55 -14.33
CA ASP A 36 11.05 5.94 -13.33
C ASP A 36 12.53 6.30 -13.48
N ALA A 37 12.89 7.22 -14.37
CA ALA A 37 14.30 7.53 -14.69
C ALA A 37 15.15 7.90 -13.45
N ALA A 38 14.55 8.53 -12.44
CA ALA A 38 15.21 8.88 -11.18
C ALA A 38 14.91 7.90 -10.02
N SER A 39 14.19 6.81 -10.27
CA SER A 39 13.72 5.89 -9.22
C SER A 39 14.86 5.14 -8.54
N LYS A 40 14.62 4.73 -7.29
CA LYS A 40 15.61 4.04 -6.46
C LYS A 40 16.19 2.79 -7.11
N HIS A 41 15.36 1.95 -7.76
CA HIS A 41 15.81 0.71 -8.39
C HIS A 41 16.79 0.96 -9.55
N VAL A 42 16.65 2.08 -10.28
CA VAL A 42 17.61 2.50 -11.32
C VAL A 42 18.97 2.83 -10.72
N ALA A 43 18.97 3.45 -9.54
CA ALA A 43 20.20 3.87 -8.87
C ALA A 43 20.96 2.72 -8.15
N VAL A 44 20.27 1.63 -7.77
CA VAL A 44 20.89 0.53 -7.01
C VAL A 44 21.37 -0.63 -7.88
N CYS A 45 20.93 -0.73 -9.13
CA CYS A 45 21.41 -1.74 -10.07
C CYS A 45 22.71 -1.31 -10.75
N ASP A 46 23.52 -2.28 -11.21
CA ASP A 46 24.80 -2.01 -11.90
C ASP A 46 24.62 -1.31 -13.25
N GLU A 47 23.55 -1.67 -13.97
CA GLU A 47 23.17 -1.11 -15.25
C GLU A 47 21.65 -0.82 -15.25
N ALA A 48 21.24 0.17 -16.03
CA ALA A 48 19.82 0.49 -16.20
C ALA A 48 19.52 0.92 -17.63
N VAL A 49 18.40 0.44 -18.20
CA VAL A 49 18.02 0.69 -19.59
C VAL A 49 16.57 1.19 -19.68
N LEU A 50 16.37 2.30 -20.41
CA LEU A 50 15.06 2.84 -20.71
C LEU A 50 14.32 1.91 -21.71
N ILE A 51 13.08 1.52 -21.36
CA ILE A 51 12.26 0.61 -22.17
C ILE A 51 11.03 1.27 -22.79
N GLY A 52 10.73 2.53 -22.48
CA GLY A 52 9.65 3.26 -23.11
C GLY A 52 8.97 4.30 -22.21
N PRO A 53 7.81 4.82 -22.67
CA PRO A 53 7.00 5.80 -21.95
C PRO A 53 6.51 5.31 -20.58
N ALA A 54 5.86 6.21 -19.83
CA ALA A 54 5.36 5.92 -18.48
C ALA A 54 4.28 4.83 -18.42
N ALA A 55 3.45 4.70 -19.46
CA ALA A 55 2.40 3.69 -19.49
C ALA A 55 2.99 2.27 -19.48
N ALA A 56 2.52 1.42 -18.54
CA ALA A 56 3.03 0.04 -18.41
C ALA A 56 2.89 -0.78 -19.69
N GLN A 57 1.82 -0.57 -20.45
CA GLN A 57 1.56 -1.25 -21.72
C GLN A 57 2.62 -0.92 -22.80
N GLU A 58 3.30 0.22 -22.68
CA GLU A 58 4.31 0.69 -23.62
C GLU A 58 5.74 0.46 -23.13
N SER A 59 5.88 -0.04 -21.88
CA SER A 59 7.15 -0.25 -21.18
C SER A 59 7.21 -1.63 -20.51
N TYR A 60 6.85 -1.74 -19.23
CA TYR A 60 7.01 -2.94 -18.39
C TYR A 60 6.21 -4.17 -18.86
N LEU A 61 5.19 -4.00 -19.71
CA LEU A 61 4.41 -5.09 -20.31
C LEU A 61 4.89 -5.45 -21.73
N CYS A 62 5.95 -4.82 -22.25
CA CYS A 62 6.55 -5.12 -23.54
C CYS A 62 7.65 -6.19 -23.39
N GLY A 63 7.27 -7.47 -23.38
CA GLY A 63 8.19 -8.59 -23.20
C GLY A 63 9.35 -8.59 -24.21
N ASP A 64 9.06 -8.31 -25.48
CA ASP A 64 10.07 -8.28 -26.54
C ASP A 64 11.17 -7.23 -26.28
N LYS A 65 10.82 -6.04 -25.78
CA LYS A 65 11.78 -5.00 -25.41
C LYS A 65 12.68 -5.46 -24.25
N ILE A 66 12.07 -6.11 -23.25
CA ILE A 66 12.79 -6.61 -22.07
C ILE A 66 13.79 -7.70 -22.47
N ILE A 67 13.39 -8.64 -23.32
CA ILE A 67 14.26 -9.69 -23.86
C ILE A 67 15.39 -9.08 -24.68
N ALA A 68 15.10 -8.11 -25.54
CA ALA A 68 16.14 -7.43 -26.33
C ALA A 68 17.18 -6.73 -25.42
N VAL A 69 16.75 -6.08 -24.34
CA VAL A 69 17.66 -5.48 -23.34
C VAL A 69 18.49 -6.55 -22.63
N ALA A 70 17.89 -7.69 -22.25
CA ALA A 70 18.61 -8.78 -21.59
C ALA A 70 19.75 -9.31 -22.47
N LEU A 71 19.46 -9.55 -23.75
CA LEU A 71 20.44 -10.01 -24.73
C LEU A 71 21.53 -8.95 -24.98
N ALA A 72 21.16 -7.69 -25.16
CA ALA A 72 22.10 -6.60 -25.45
C ALA A 72 23.06 -6.34 -24.28
N THR A 73 22.61 -6.52 -23.03
CA THR A 73 23.43 -6.34 -21.82
C THR A 73 24.19 -7.59 -21.42
N GLY A 74 23.95 -8.73 -22.06
CA GLY A 74 24.56 -10.01 -21.74
C GLY A 74 24.05 -10.63 -20.43
N ALA A 75 22.82 -10.30 -20.02
CA ALA A 75 22.16 -10.97 -18.92
C ALA A 75 21.87 -12.44 -19.28
N GLN A 76 22.03 -13.34 -18.32
CA GLN A 76 21.85 -14.79 -18.51
C GLN A 76 20.44 -15.24 -18.10
N ALA A 77 19.79 -14.46 -17.27
CA ALA A 77 18.47 -14.77 -16.72
C ALA A 77 17.65 -13.50 -16.51
N VAL A 78 16.32 -13.66 -16.45
CA VAL A 78 15.36 -12.59 -16.20
C VAL A 78 14.58 -12.90 -14.92
N HIS A 79 14.65 -12.01 -13.94
CA HIS A 79 13.82 -12.08 -12.74
C HIS A 79 12.58 -11.20 -12.90
N PRO A 80 11.36 -11.76 -12.94
CA PRO A 80 10.15 -10.98 -13.21
C PRO A 80 9.60 -10.24 -11.99
N GLY A 81 10.09 -10.51 -10.78
CA GLY A 81 9.51 -10.00 -9.53
C GLY A 81 8.10 -10.53 -9.28
N TYR A 82 7.17 -9.62 -9.00
CA TYR A 82 5.72 -9.88 -8.93
C TYR A 82 4.93 -8.80 -9.70
N GLY A 83 3.71 -9.12 -10.15
CA GLY A 83 2.94 -8.25 -11.04
C GLY A 83 3.53 -8.23 -12.46
N PHE A 84 3.10 -7.30 -13.31
CA PHE A 84 3.51 -7.17 -14.72
C PHE A 84 3.55 -8.52 -15.47
N LEU A 85 4.73 -8.96 -15.86
CA LEU A 85 4.93 -10.19 -16.65
C LEU A 85 5.27 -11.43 -15.80
N SER A 86 5.22 -11.35 -14.46
CA SER A 86 5.65 -12.44 -13.57
C SER A 86 4.81 -13.73 -13.69
N GLU A 87 3.56 -13.61 -14.10
CA GLU A 87 2.64 -14.75 -14.32
C GLU A 87 2.26 -14.90 -15.80
N ASN A 88 3.06 -14.32 -16.70
CA ASN A 88 2.83 -14.39 -18.14
C ASN A 88 3.59 -15.58 -18.75
N ALA A 89 2.86 -16.64 -19.09
CA ALA A 89 3.43 -17.85 -19.64
C ALA A 89 4.11 -17.64 -21.01
N ASP A 90 3.58 -16.75 -21.84
CA ASP A 90 4.13 -16.48 -23.17
C ASP A 90 5.46 -15.71 -23.05
N PHE A 91 5.57 -14.82 -22.08
CA PHE A 91 6.84 -14.15 -21.78
C PHE A 91 7.91 -15.12 -21.25
N ALA A 92 7.53 -16.03 -20.34
CA ALA A 92 8.46 -17.05 -19.84
C ALA A 92 8.98 -17.93 -20.99
N GLU A 93 8.10 -18.39 -21.86
CA GLU A 93 8.45 -19.18 -23.04
C GLU A 93 9.32 -18.39 -24.04
N ALA A 94 9.02 -17.11 -24.27
CA ALA A 94 9.84 -16.24 -25.12
C ALA A 94 11.25 -16.03 -24.56
N CYS A 95 11.41 -15.93 -23.23
CA CYS A 95 12.73 -15.90 -22.59
C CYS A 95 13.51 -17.19 -22.88
N GLU A 96 12.89 -18.36 -22.69
CA GLU A 96 13.52 -19.66 -22.95
C GLU A 96 13.93 -19.80 -24.43
N GLN A 97 13.06 -19.40 -25.36
CA GLN A 97 13.35 -19.42 -26.81
C GLN A 97 14.51 -18.48 -27.17
N ALA A 98 14.68 -17.39 -26.44
CA ALA A 98 15.81 -16.46 -26.60
C ALA A 98 17.10 -16.96 -25.91
N GLY A 99 17.09 -18.11 -25.25
CA GLY A 99 18.24 -18.65 -24.51
C GLY A 99 18.48 -18.00 -23.16
N LEU A 100 17.47 -17.31 -22.60
CA LEU A 100 17.49 -16.69 -21.28
C LEU A 100 16.77 -17.60 -20.27
N VAL A 101 17.31 -17.71 -19.07
CA VAL A 101 16.63 -18.42 -17.97
C VAL A 101 15.57 -17.50 -17.39
N PHE A 102 14.30 -17.94 -17.41
CA PHE A 102 13.25 -17.27 -16.65
C PHE A 102 13.33 -17.69 -15.18
N ILE A 103 13.52 -16.75 -14.25
CA ILE A 103 13.61 -17.03 -12.79
C ILE A 103 12.20 -17.10 -12.23
N GLY A 104 11.57 -18.24 -12.39
CA GLY A 104 10.18 -18.50 -12.02
C GLY A 104 9.74 -19.90 -12.44
N PRO A 105 8.44 -20.21 -12.39
CA PRO A 105 7.91 -21.50 -12.79
C PRO A 105 7.92 -21.67 -14.32
N PRO A 106 7.83 -22.93 -14.78
CA PRO A 106 7.65 -23.23 -16.21
C PRO A 106 6.34 -22.62 -16.74
N ALA A 107 6.33 -22.22 -18.01
CA ALA A 107 5.15 -21.68 -18.70
C ALA A 107 3.94 -22.64 -18.61
N SER A 108 4.17 -23.95 -18.66
CA SER A 108 3.13 -24.97 -18.50
C SER A 108 2.41 -24.91 -17.16
N SER A 109 3.15 -24.69 -16.06
CA SER A 109 2.57 -24.55 -14.71
C SER A 109 1.73 -23.27 -14.59
N MET A 110 2.20 -22.16 -15.19
CA MET A 110 1.43 -20.92 -15.24
C MET A 110 0.13 -21.09 -16.02
N ARG A 111 0.16 -21.72 -17.20
CA ARG A 111 -1.05 -21.98 -18.00
C ARG A 111 -2.02 -22.91 -17.27
N ALA A 112 -1.53 -23.94 -16.57
CA ALA A 112 -2.36 -24.86 -15.80
C ALA A 112 -3.11 -24.14 -14.66
N MET A 113 -2.51 -23.11 -14.05
CA MET A 113 -3.10 -22.31 -12.96
C MET A 113 -3.86 -21.08 -13.45
N GLY A 114 -3.69 -20.67 -14.71
CA GLY A 114 -4.31 -19.47 -15.28
C GLY A 114 -5.83 -19.49 -15.39
N SER A 115 -6.44 -20.68 -15.47
CA SER A 115 -7.90 -20.85 -15.43
C SER A 115 -8.34 -21.46 -14.10
N LYS A 116 -9.16 -20.76 -13.35
CA LYS A 116 -9.68 -21.24 -12.05
C LYS A 116 -10.43 -22.56 -12.18
N SER A 117 -11.17 -22.76 -13.26
CA SER A 117 -11.90 -24.00 -13.52
C SER A 117 -10.94 -25.17 -13.77
N ALA A 118 -9.96 -24.97 -14.66
CA ALA A 118 -8.96 -26.00 -14.97
C ALA A 118 -8.09 -26.32 -13.75
N ALA A 119 -7.65 -25.29 -13.01
CA ALA A 119 -6.92 -25.46 -11.77
C ALA A 119 -7.69 -26.29 -10.74
N LYS A 120 -8.98 -26.02 -10.53
CA LYS A 120 -9.82 -26.79 -9.60
C LYS A 120 -10.00 -28.24 -10.01
N THR A 121 -10.21 -28.51 -11.28
CA THR A 121 -10.30 -29.90 -11.77
C THR A 121 -8.98 -30.66 -11.51
N LEU A 122 -7.86 -29.99 -11.70
CA LEU A 122 -6.55 -30.57 -11.43
C LEU A 122 -6.32 -30.80 -9.93
N MET A 123 -6.73 -29.85 -9.08
CA MET A 123 -6.64 -29.93 -7.63
C MET A 123 -7.52 -31.06 -7.07
N GLU A 124 -8.73 -31.26 -7.64
CA GLU A 124 -9.60 -32.37 -7.28
C GLU A 124 -8.91 -33.73 -7.54
N THR A 125 -8.25 -33.86 -8.68
CA THR A 125 -7.47 -35.06 -9.03
C THR A 125 -6.28 -35.28 -8.07
N ALA A 126 -5.69 -34.19 -7.59
CA ALA A 126 -4.59 -34.20 -6.62
C ALA A 126 -5.07 -34.35 -5.15
N ASN A 127 -6.36 -34.56 -4.90
CA ASN A 127 -6.98 -34.63 -3.58
C ASN A 127 -6.75 -33.38 -2.70
N VAL A 128 -6.60 -32.21 -3.30
CA VAL A 128 -6.53 -30.94 -2.59
C VAL A 128 -7.96 -30.51 -2.23
N PRO A 129 -8.27 -30.15 -0.97
CA PRO A 129 -9.62 -29.75 -0.56
C PRO A 129 -10.14 -28.57 -1.34
N LEU A 130 -11.34 -28.68 -1.97
CA LEU A 130 -12.01 -27.62 -2.70
C LEU A 130 -13.25 -27.14 -1.97
N VAL A 131 -13.57 -25.85 -2.12
CA VAL A 131 -14.86 -25.31 -1.67
C VAL A 131 -15.99 -26.11 -2.36
N PRO A 132 -16.98 -26.62 -1.63
CA PRO A 132 -18.14 -27.26 -2.23
C PRO A 132 -18.75 -26.37 -3.30
N GLY A 133 -18.79 -26.86 -4.56
CA GLY A 133 -19.18 -26.00 -5.67
C GLY A 133 -19.33 -26.74 -6.98
N TYR A 134 -19.55 -25.96 -8.02
CA TYR A 134 -19.55 -26.39 -9.43
C TYR A 134 -18.54 -25.57 -10.24
N HIS A 135 -17.64 -26.25 -10.92
CA HIS A 135 -16.58 -25.65 -11.76
C HIS A 135 -16.49 -26.30 -13.15
N GLY A 136 -17.56 -27.03 -13.58
CA GLY A 136 -17.60 -27.75 -14.84
C GLY A 136 -17.89 -26.89 -16.08
N GLU A 137 -17.95 -27.53 -17.24
CA GLU A 137 -18.12 -26.87 -18.55
C GLU A 137 -19.56 -26.43 -18.84
N GLN A 138 -20.56 -27.04 -18.21
CA GLN A 138 -21.94 -26.71 -18.46
C GLN A 138 -22.32 -25.36 -17.85
N GLN A 139 -22.71 -24.42 -18.70
CA GLN A 139 -22.98 -23.04 -18.34
C GLN A 139 -24.45 -22.61 -18.51
N ASP A 140 -25.34 -23.62 -18.68
CA ASP A 140 -26.79 -23.37 -18.74
C ASP A 140 -27.33 -22.78 -17.43
N PRO A 141 -28.10 -21.68 -17.49
CA PRO A 141 -28.58 -21.00 -16.28
C PRO A 141 -29.43 -21.86 -15.36
N ASP A 142 -30.30 -22.73 -15.89
CA ASP A 142 -31.16 -23.59 -15.08
C ASP A 142 -30.36 -24.74 -14.44
N PHE A 143 -29.32 -25.20 -15.14
CA PHE A 143 -28.38 -26.16 -14.58
C PHE A 143 -27.56 -25.56 -13.45
N LEU A 144 -26.98 -24.39 -13.66
CA LEU A 144 -26.17 -23.69 -12.63
C LEU A 144 -27.01 -23.35 -11.40
N GLN A 145 -28.30 -23.02 -11.58
CA GLN A 145 -29.20 -22.79 -10.45
C GLN A 145 -29.44 -24.08 -9.64
N ARG A 146 -29.68 -25.21 -10.29
CA ARG A 146 -29.82 -26.51 -9.59
C ARG A 146 -28.54 -26.88 -8.82
N GLU A 147 -27.35 -26.60 -9.38
CA GLU A 147 -26.10 -26.81 -8.66
C GLU A 147 -25.98 -25.88 -7.44
N ALA A 148 -26.36 -24.61 -7.57
CA ALA A 148 -26.40 -23.68 -6.46
C ALA A 148 -27.40 -24.12 -5.36
N ASP A 149 -28.57 -24.62 -5.74
CA ASP A 149 -29.57 -25.18 -4.82
C ASP A 149 -29.01 -26.41 -4.08
N ARG A 150 -28.24 -27.25 -4.76
CA ARG A 150 -27.55 -28.41 -4.17
C ARG A 150 -26.46 -28.01 -3.18
N ILE A 151 -25.69 -26.96 -3.49
CA ILE A 151 -24.64 -26.41 -2.62
C ILE A 151 -25.27 -25.76 -1.37
N GLY A 152 -26.44 -25.16 -1.51
CA GLY A 152 -27.16 -24.43 -0.48
C GLY A 152 -26.65 -23.00 -0.29
N TYR A 153 -27.60 -22.07 -0.20
CA TYR A 153 -27.30 -20.64 -0.04
C TYR A 153 -26.74 -20.30 1.35
N PRO A 154 -25.95 -19.21 1.47
CA PRO A 154 -25.50 -18.35 0.40
C PRO A 154 -24.47 -19.01 -0.50
N VAL A 155 -24.49 -18.65 -1.79
CA VAL A 155 -23.52 -19.09 -2.78
C VAL A 155 -22.77 -17.90 -3.40
N LEU A 156 -21.57 -18.15 -3.88
CA LEU A 156 -20.73 -17.16 -4.54
C LEU A 156 -20.57 -17.55 -6.00
N LEU A 157 -21.01 -16.69 -6.92
CA LEU A 157 -20.67 -16.79 -8.33
C LEU A 157 -19.34 -16.06 -8.58
N LYS A 158 -18.47 -16.66 -9.40
CA LYS A 158 -17.17 -16.10 -9.80
C LYS A 158 -16.94 -16.29 -11.29
N ALA A 159 -16.37 -15.28 -11.97
CA ALA A 159 -15.81 -15.49 -13.31
C ALA A 159 -14.68 -16.53 -13.27
N SER A 160 -14.65 -17.45 -14.23
CA SER A 160 -13.60 -18.47 -14.35
C SER A 160 -12.25 -17.84 -14.72
N ALA A 161 -12.27 -16.89 -15.65
CA ALA A 161 -11.10 -16.10 -16.03
C ALA A 161 -10.94 -14.87 -15.13
N GLY A 162 -9.69 -14.42 -14.92
CA GLY A 162 -9.36 -13.18 -14.22
C GLY A 162 -9.23 -13.29 -12.70
N GLY A 163 -8.95 -12.14 -12.06
CA GLY A 163 -8.65 -12.00 -10.64
C GLY A 163 -9.09 -10.66 -10.06
N GLY A 164 -8.65 -10.35 -8.82
CA GLY A 164 -8.91 -9.04 -8.19
C GLY A 164 -10.37 -8.78 -7.79
N GLY A 165 -11.19 -9.84 -7.61
CA GLY A 165 -12.58 -9.72 -7.14
C GLY A 165 -13.60 -9.27 -8.19
N LYS A 166 -13.20 -9.03 -9.44
CA LYS A 166 -14.13 -8.69 -10.53
C LYS A 166 -14.92 -9.93 -10.96
N GLY A 167 -16.20 -9.71 -11.36
CA GLY A 167 -17.10 -10.81 -11.75
C GLY A 167 -17.48 -11.72 -10.57
N MET A 168 -17.58 -11.20 -9.35
CA MET A 168 -18.00 -11.93 -8.16
C MET A 168 -19.35 -11.42 -7.66
N ARG A 169 -20.27 -12.34 -7.29
CA ARG A 169 -21.60 -12.02 -6.73
C ARG A 169 -21.96 -13.01 -5.63
N VAL A 170 -22.23 -12.48 -4.43
CA VAL A 170 -22.84 -13.27 -3.34
C VAL A 170 -24.33 -13.32 -3.56
N ILE A 171 -24.93 -14.50 -3.43
CA ILE A 171 -26.35 -14.73 -3.61
C ILE A 171 -26.88 -15.39 -2.35
N GLU A 172 -27.74 -14.66 -1.66
CA GLU A 172 -28.35 -15.08 -0.38
C GLU A 172 -29.53 -16.01 -0.57
N LYS A 173 -30.28 -15.89 -1.70
CA LYS A 173 -31.54 -16.59 -1.96
C LYS A 173 -31.62 -17.07 -3.40
N ALA A 174 -32.33 -18.20 -3.60
CA ALA A 174 -32.52 -18.80 -4.93
C ALA A 174 -33.19 -17.86 -5.95
N ASP A 175 -34.11 -17.01 -5.50
CA ASP A 175 -34.84 -16.08 -6.38
C ASP A 175 -33.94 -15.07 -7.08
N ASP A 176 -32.82 -14.70 -6.46
CA ASP A 176 -31.88 -13.71 -6.98
C ASP A 176 -30.84 -14.32 -7.94
N PHE A 177 -30.77 -15.66 -8.05
CA PHE A 177 -29.68 -16.36 -8.72
C PHE A 177 -29.56 -15.98 -10.20
N LYS A 178 -30.65 -16.04 -10.97
CA LYS A 178 -30.60 -15.80 -12.44
C LYS A 178 -30.19 -14.37 -12.78
N ALA A 179 -30.68 -13.39 -12.02
CA ALA A 179 -30.33 -11.99 -12.21
C ALA A 179 -28.84 -11.74 -11.90
N ALA A 180 -28.35 -12.32 -10.80
CA ALA A 180 -26.94 -12.23 -10.40
C ALA A 180 -26.03 -12.96 -11.40
N LEU A 181 -26.42 -14.13 -11.91
CA LEU A 181 -25.68 -14.88 -12.93
C LEU A 181 -25.55 -14.06 -14.22
N ALA A 182 -26.65 -13.48 -14.71
CA ALA A 182 -26.60 -12.64 -15.92
C ALA A 182 -25.71 -11.41 -15.75
N SER A 183 -25.71 -10.81 -14.55
CA SER A 183 -24.82 -9.69 -14.21
C SER A 183 -23.36 -10.13 -14.17
N CYS A 184 -23.06 -11.26 -13.49
CA CYS A 184 -21.71 -11.83 -13.42
C CYS A 184 -21.13 -12.15 -14.80
N LYS A 185 -21.92 -12.81 -15.66
CA LYS A 185 -21.50 -13.14 -17.05
C LYS A 185 -21.20 -11.89 -17.88
N ARG A 186 -22.03 -10.84 -17.80
CA ARG A 186 -21.75 -9.57 -18.53
C ARG A 186 -20.45 -8.92 -18.08
N GLU A 187 -20.20 -8.89 -16.78
CA GLU A 187 -18.95 -8.34 -16.25
C GLU A 187 -17.73 -9.19 -16.62
N ALA A 188 -17.90 -10.53 -16.63
CA ALA A 188 -16.84 -11.46 -17.02
C ALA A 188 -16.43 -11.28 -18.49
N ILE A 189 -17.39 -11.18 -19.40
CA ILE A 189 -17.13 -10.88 -20.82
C ILE A 189 -16.42 -9.53 -20.98
N SER A 190 -16.96 -8.50 -20.36
CA SER A 190 -16.42 -7.13 -20.46
C SER A 190 -14.98 -7.02 -19.95
N SER A 191 -14.67 -7.71 -18.86
CA SER A 191 -13.36 -7.58 -18.20
C SER A 191 -12.32 -8.58 -18.67
N PHE A 192 -12.74 -9.77 -19.11
CA PHE A 192 -11.84 -10.92 -19.35
C PHE A 192 -12.06 -11.62 -20.71
N GLY A 193 -13.14 -11.26 -21.44
CA GLY A 193 -13.44 -11.87 -22.72
C GLY A 193 -14.03 -13.29 -22.63
N ASP A 194 -14.35 -13.79 -21.43
CA ASP A 194 -14.90 -15.12 -21.18
C ASP A 194 -16.11 -15.01 -20.24
N ASP A 195 -17.25 -15.69 -20.57
CA ASP A 195 -18.48 -15.64 -19.77
C ASP A 195 -18.63 -16.83 -18.82
N LYS A 196 -17.66 -17.75 -18.79
CA LYS A 196 -17.70 -18.91 -17.91
C LYS A 196 -17.63 -18.51 -16.45
N VAL A 197 -18.55 -19.08 -15.64
CA VAL A 197 -18.66 -18.82 -14.21
C VAL A 197 -18.57 -20.10 -13.40
N LEU A 198 -18.13 -19.96 -12.14
CA LEU A 198 -18.12 -20.98 -11.10
C LEU A 198 -19.19 -20.62 -10.07
N ALA A 199 -19.81 -21.62 -9.45
CA ALA A 199 -20.71 -21.45 -8.31
C ALA A 199 -20.15 -22.19 -7.10
N GLU A 200 -19.95 -21.51 -5.98
CA GLU A 200 -19.34 -22.09 -4.78
C GLU A 200 -20.11 -21.72 -3.52
N LYS A 201 -19.98 -22.53 -2.46
CA LYS A 201 -20.47 -22.17 -1.13
C LYS A 201 -19.83 -20.88 -0.67
N TYR A 202 -20.62 -19.90 -0.27
CA TYR A 202 -20.11 -18.68 0.36
C TYR A 202 -19.79 -18.91 1.84
N LEU A 203 -18.58 -18.56 2.23
CA LEU A 203 -18.13 -18.64 3.62
C LEU A 203 -18.26 -17.27 4.27
N THR A 204 -18.96 -17.17 5.39
CA THR A 204 -19.36 -15.86 5.98
C THR A 204 -18.26 -15.15 6.76
N ARG A 205 -17.37 -15.91 7.43
CA ARG A 205 -16.25 -15.36 8.22
C ARG A 205 -14.96 -16.13 7.97
N PRO A 206 -14.52 -16.21 6.73
CA PRO A 206 -13.33 -16.98 6.40
C PRO A 206 -12.05 -16.22 6.74
N ARG A 207 -11.01 -16.98 7.07
CA ARG A 207 -9.63 -16.49 7.05
C ARG A 207 -9.01 -16.77 5.68
N HIS A 208 -8.14 -15.88 5.25
CA HIS A 208 -7.29 -16.07 4.10
C HIS A 208 -5.92 -16.55 4.59
N ILE A 209 -5.68 -17.84 4.47
CA ILE A 209 -4.43 -18.49 4.85
C ILE A 209 -3.72 -18.95 3.59
N GLU A 210 -2.44 -18.69 3.50
CA GLU A 210 -1.65 -19.09 2.35
C GLU A 210 -0.39 -19.83 2.75
N ILE A 211 0.03 -20.77 1.92
CA ILE A 211 1.21 -21.60 2.15
C ILE A 211 2.29 -21.26 1.12
N GLN A 212 3.45 -20.83 1.61
CA GLN A 212 4.62 -20.66 0.75
C GLN A 212 5.14 -22.04 0.35
N VAL A 213 5.15 -22.35 -0.94
CA VAL A 213 5.83 -23.53 -1.48
C VAL A 213 7.08 -23.13 -2.23
N PHE A 214 8.03 -24.06 -2.27
CA PHE A 214 9.22 -23.92 -3.09
C PHE A 214 9.61 -25.29 -3.67
N ALA A 215 9.84 -25.33 -4.98
CA ALA A 215 10.20 -26.54 -5.68
C ALA A 215 11.45 -26.34 -6.55
N ASP A 216 12.22 -27.41 -6.78
CA ASP A 216 13.37 -27.41 -7.68
C ASP A 216 13.14 -28.30 -8.92
N THR A 217 14.10 -28.29 -9.83
CA THR A 217 14.09 -29.13 -11.05
C THR A 217 14.47 -30.59 -10.78
N HIS A 218 14.85 -30.93 -9.54
CA HIS A 218 15.24 -32.29 -9.12
C HIS A 218 14.08 -33.08 -8.51
N GLY A 219 12.86 -32.47 -8.47
CA GLY A 219 11.65 -33.11 -7.93
C GLY A 219 11.43 -32.87 -6.43
N ASN A 220 12.30 -32.10 -5.77
CA ASN A 220 12.07 -31.69 -4.39
C ASN A 220 11.05 -30.56 -4.33
N CYS A 221 10.14 -30.63 -3.36
CA CYS A 221 9.17 -29.58 -3.08
C CYS A 221 8.94 -29.50 -1.58
N VAL A 222 9.06 -28.31 -1.01
CA VAL A 222 8.87 -28.05 0.42
C VAL A 222 7.85 -26.94 0.61
N TYR A 223 7.26 -26.85 1.81
CA TYR A 223 6.48 -25.69 2.24
C TYR A 223 7.19 -24.95 3.37
N LEU A 224 7.16 -23.62 3.30
CA LEU A 224 7.81 -22.73 4.28
C LEU A 224 6.77 -22.12 5.23
N HIS A 225 5.86 -22.96 5.68
CA HIS A 225 4.78 -22.63 6.58
C HIS A 225 3.76 -21.65 6.01
N GLU A 226 2.83 -21.23 6.87
CA GLU A 226 1.69 -20.39 6.48
C GLU A 226 1.88 -18.94 6.83
N ARG A 227 1.14 -18.10 6.09
CA ARG A 227 0.86 -16.68 6.40
C ARG A 227 -0.65 -16.49 6.58
N ASP A 228 -1.05 -15.59 7.45
CA ASP A 228 -2.41 -15.07 7.52
C ASP A 228 -2.48 -13.73 6.80
N CYS A 229 -3.32 -13.67 5.77
CA CYS A 229 -3.56 -12.49 4.96
C CYS A 229 -5.04 -12.07 5.01
N SER A 230 -5.72 -12.35 6.13
CA SER A 230 -7.14 -12.09 6.29
C SER A 230 -7.46 -10.60 6.34
N VAL A 231 -6.52 -9.77 6.78
CA VAL A 231 -6.74 -8.32 6.88
C VAL A 231 -6.56 -7.68 5.51
N GLN A 232 -7.68 -7.48 4.83
CA GLN A 232 -7.71 -6.97 3.47
C GLN A 232 -8.85 -5.97 3.25
N ARG A 233 -8.68 -5.10 2.28
CA ARG A 233 -9.67 -4.13 1.84
C ARG A 233 -9.98 -4.38 0.36
N ARG A 234 -11.24 -4.71 0.04
CA ARG A 234 -11.64 -5.01 -1.35
C ARG A 234 -10.65 -5.97 -2.05
N HIS A 235 -10.28 -7.04 -1.34
CA HIS A 235 -9.30 -8.06 -1.77
C HIS A 235 -7.82 -7.61 -1.86
N GLN A 236 -7.51 -6.38 -1.46
CA GLN A 236 -6.12 -5.92 -1.32
C GLN A 236 -5.65 -6.21 0.11
N LYS A 237 -4.60 -7.00 0.25
CA LYS A 237 -3.95 -7.31 1.54
C LYS A 237 -3.36 -6.02 2.12
N VAL A 238 -3.49 -5.83 3.44
CA VAL A 238 -3.09 -4.61 4.16
C VAL A 238 -2.11 -4.92 5.28
N LEU A 239 -2.40 -5.98 6.06
CA LEU A 239 -1.55 -6.57 7.07
C LEU A 239 -1.44 -8.06 6.83
N GLU A 240 -0.24 -8.59 6.93
CA GLU A 240 0.07 -10.00 6.83
C GLU A 240 0.90 -10.43 8.03
N GLU A 241 0.68 -11.64 8.52
CA GLU A 241 1.46 -12.19 9.63
C GLU A 241 1.83 -13.66 9.44
N ALA A 242 2.96 -14.04 9.97
CA ALA A 242 3.46 -15.42 10.01
C ALA A 242 4.10 -15.74 11.38
N PRO A 243 3.80 -16.92 11.95
CA PRO A 243 2.78 -17.87 11.51
C PRO A 243 1.35 -17.38 11.76
N ALA A 244 0.36 -18.00 11.12
CA ALA A 244 -1.05 -17.66 11.34
C ALA A 244 -1.48 -17.91 12.80
N PRO A 245 -2.10 -16.94 13.49
CA PRO A 245 -2.52 -17.11 14.87
C PRO A 245 -3.49 -18.29 15.05
N GLY A 246 -3.30 -19.06 16.13
CA GLY A 246 -4.17 -20.21 16.48
C GLY A 246 -4.07 -21.41 15.52
N MET A 247 -3.04 -21.49 14.68
CA MET A 247 -2.80 -22.61 13.79
C MET A 247 -2.19 -23.78 14.58
N SER A 248 -2.88 -24.94 14.61
CA SER A 248 -2.31 -26.15 15.20
C SER A 248 -1.25 -26.80 14.29
N GLN A 249 -0.38 -27.62 14.86
CA GLN A 249 0.64 -28.33 14.07
C GLN A 249 0.02 -29.27 13.04
N GLU A 250 -1.06 -29.97 13.42
CA GLU A 250 -1.77 -30.91 12.54
C GLU A 250 -2.39 -30.17 11.35
N ARG A 251 -3.04 -29.03 11.61
CA ARG A 251 -3.65 -28.22 10.56
C ARG A 251 -2.59 -27.62 9.63
N ARG A 252 -1.49 -27.12 10.20
CA ARG A 252 -0.32 -26.63 9.44
C ARG A 252 0.25 -27.70 8.52
N ALA A 253 0.44 -28.91 9.04
CA ALA A 253 0.94 -30.03 8.25
C ALA A 253 -0.04 -30.39 7.13
N ALA A 254 -1.33 -30.54 7.42
CA ALA A 254 -2.35 -30.85 6.42
C ALA A 254 -2.43 -29.81 5.30
N MET A 255 -2.38 -28.52 5.64
CA MET A 255 -2.37 -27.44 4.65
C MET A 255 -1.06 -27.42 3.84
N GLY A 256 0.07 -27.65 4.50
CA GLY A 256 1.39 -27.73 3.86
C GLY A 256 1.47 -28.90 2.86
N GLU A 257 0.99 -30.09 3.25
CA GLU A 257 0.93 -31.26 2.38
C GLU A 257 0.00 -31.03 1.18
N ALA A 258 -1.17 -30.43 1.41
CA ALA A 258 -2.09 -30.06 0.32
C ALA A 258 -1.44 -29.05 -0.66
N ALA A 259 -0.68 -28.07 -0.15
CA ALA A 259 0.03 -27.11 -0.98
C ALA A 259 1.16 -27.75 -1.79
N VAL A 260 1.92 -28.68 -1.20
CA VAL A 260 2.94 -29.46 -1.91
C VAL A 260 2.32 -30.36 -2.97
N ALA A 261 1.18 -31.01 -2.68
CA ALA A 261 0.43 -31.80 -3.65
C ALA A 261 -0.04 -30.94 -4.85
N ALA A 262 -0.55 -29.75 -4.56
CA ALA A 262 -0.95 -28.78 -5.58
C ALA A 262 0.23 -28.37 -6.49
N ALA A 263 1.37 -28.03 -5.91
CA ALA A 263 2.57 -27.64 -6.65
C ALA A 263 3.12 -28.81 -7.51
N LYS A 264 3.18 -30.02 -6.96
CA LYS A 264 3.62 -31.21 -7.70
C LYS A 264 2.70 -31.59 -8.85
N ALA A 265 1.37 -31.42 -8.68
CA ALA A 265 0.38 -31.74 -9.72
C ALA A 265 0.58 -30.93 -11.01
N VAL A 266 1.17 -29.72 -10.91
CA VAL A 266 1.45 -28.84 -12.06
C VAL A 266 2.93 -28.83 -12.47
N GLY A 267 3.77 -29.66 -11.86
CA GLY A 267 5.21 -29.65 -12.14
C GLY A 267 5.89 -28.34 -11.78
N TYR A 268 5.48 -27.73 -10.67
CA TYR A 268 5.93 -26.39 -10.26
C TYR A 268 7.44 -26.36 -9.95
N VAL A 269 8.09 -25.23 -10.31
CA VAL A 269 9.49 -24.91 -9.96
C VAL A 269 9.57 -23.48 -9.50
N GLY A 270 10.43 -23.20 -8.51
CA GLY A 270 10.62 -21.88 -7.93
C GLY A 270 9.69 -21.58 -6.75
N ALA A 271 9.60 -20.30 -6.40
CA ALA A 271 8.73 -19.79 -5.34
C ALA A 271 7.28 -19.70 -5.82
N GLY A 272 6.35 -20.31 -5.10
CA GLY A 272 4.92 -20.19 -5.34
C GLY A 272 4.13 -20.14 -4.05
N THR A 273 2.88 -19.70 -4.13
CA THR A 273 2.01 -19.62 -2.96
C THR A 273 0.67 -20.24 -3.27
N VAL A 274 0.25 -21.18 -2.42
CA VAL A 274 -1.07 -21.80 -2.50
C VAL A 274 -1.99 -21.11 -1.49
N GLU A 275 -3.01 -20.45 -1.96
CA GLU A 275 -3.97 -19.70 -1.16
C GLU A 275 -5.16 -20.59 -0.79
N PHE A 276 -5.52 -20.56 0.48
CA PHE A 276 -6.65 -21.27 1.05
C PHE A 276 -7.62 -20.32 1.73
N ILE A 277 -8.90 -20.58 1.56
CA ILE A 277 -9.93 -20.02 2.39
C ILE A 277 -10.20 -20.99 3.54
N ALA A 278 -10.11 -20.51 4.78
CA ALA A 278 -10.13 -21.33 5.98
C ALA A 278 -11.22 -20.88 6.94
N ASN A 279 -12.06 -21.83 7.40
CA ASN A 279 -13.11 -21.55 8.37
C ASN A 279 -12.57 -21.57 9.80
N GLN A 280 -13.38 -21.03 10.72
CA GLN A 280 -13.11 -21.04 12.15
C GLN A 280 -13.19 -22.46 12.75
N ASP A 281 -13.95 -23.38 12.13
CA ASP A 281 -14.09 -24.78 12.52
C ASP A 281 -12.87 -25.67 12.18
N GLY A 282 -11.87 -25.09 11.50
CA GLY A 282 -10.68 -25.82 11.09
C GLY A 282 -10.71 -26.32 9.65
N SER A 283 -11.83 -26.35 8.96
CA SER A 283 -11.89 -26.70 7.54
C SER A 283 -11.15 -25.66 6.69
N PHE A 284 -10.53 -26.11 5.61
CA PHE A 284 -9.84 -25.24 4.66
C PHE A 284 -10.02 -25.75 3.23
N TYR A 285 -9.99 -24.83 2.27
CA TYR A 285 -10.26 -25.12 0.88
C TYR A 285 -9.35 -24.30 -0.03
N PHE A 286 -8.86 -24.92 -1.09
CA PHE A 286 -8.05 -24.27 -2.11
C PHE A 286 -8.84 -23.15 -2.79
N MET A 287 -8.18 -21.99 -2.92
CA MET A 287 -8.68 -20.85 -3.69
C MET A 287 -7.99 -20.73 -5.03
N GLU A 288 -6.69 -20.51 -5.01
CA GLU A 288 -5.83 -20.34 -6.17
C GLU A 288 -4.36 -20.59 -5.81
N MET A 289 -3.52 -20.69 -6.83
CA MET A 289 -2.07 -20.72 -6.66
C MET A 289 -1.47 -19.53 -7.41
N ASN A 290 -0.77 -18.68 -6.68
CA ASN A 290 0.03 -17.61 -7.27
C ASN A 290 1.36 -18.18 -7.73
N THR A 291 1.59 -18.11 -9.05
CA THR A 291 2.75 -18.72 -9.70
C THR A 291 3.96 -17.77 -9.75
N ARG A 292 4.23 -17.11 -8.65
CA ARG A 292 5.27 -16.09 -8.48
C ARG A 292 5.68 -15.93 -7.03
N LEU A 293 6.73 -15.16 -6.78
CA LEU A 293 7.02 -14.66 -5.44
C LEU A 293 5.90 -13.72 -4.98
N GLN A 294 5.45 -13.84 -3.74
CA GLN A 294 4.43 -12.97 -3.15
C GLN A 294 5.04 -11.68 -2.60
N VAL A 295 4.22 -10.63 -2.50
CA VAL A 295 4.63 -9.35 -1.91
C VAL A 295 5.06 -9.56 -0.46
N GLU A 296 4.28 -10.31 0.29
CA GLU A 296 4.39 -10.62 1.73
C GLU A 296 5.39 -11.74 2.07
N HIS A 297 6.25 -12.15 1.12
CA HIS A 297 7.29 -13.14 1.39
C HIS A 297 8.22 -12.79 2.58
N PRO A 298 8.46 -11.50 2.92
CA PRO A 298 9.37 -11.17 4.02
C PRO A 298 8.94 -11.74 5.38
N VAL A 299 7.64 -11.87 5.68
CA VAL A 299 7.23 -12.46 6.97
C VAL A 299 7.61 -13.94 7.08
N THR A 300 7.56 -14.68 5.95
CA THR A 300 8.08 -16.06 5.88
C THR A 300 9.59 -16.08 6.07
N GLU A 301 10.32 -15.19 5.41
CA GLU A 301 11.78 -15.08 5.57
C GLU A 301 12.17 -14.83 7.02
N MET A 302 11.48 -13.91 7.70
CA MET A 302 11.76 -13.53 9.08
C MET A 302 11.53 -14.67 10.08
N ILE A 303 10.55 -15.55 9.84
CA ILE A 303 10.28 -16.67 10.76
C ILE A 303 11.07 -17.95 10.43
N THR A 304 11.59 -18.09 9.18
CA THR A 304 12.31 -19.31 8.75
C THR A 304 13.82 -19.10 8.62
N GLY A 305 14.28 -17.86 8.71
CA GLY A 305 15.68 -17.52 8.50
C GLY A 305 16.17 -17.88 7.10
N THR A 306 15.34 -17.65 6.07
CA THR A 306 15.65 -17.96 4.66
C THR A 306 15.52 -16.71 3.80
N ASP A 307 16.34 -16.57 2.76
CA ASP A 307 16.16 -15.58 1.69
C ASP A 307 15.54 -16.27 0.49
N LEU A 308 14.27 -15.98 0.19
CA LEU A 308 13.54 -16.62 -0.90
C LEU A 308 14.00 -16.17 -2.28
N VAL A 309 14.55 -14.98 -2.42
CA VAL A 309 15.15 -14.51 -3.68
C VAL A 309 16.46 -15.26 -3.94
N GLU A 310 17.28 -15.49 -2.91
CA GLU A 310 18.46 -16.34 -3.02
C GLU A 310 18.06 -17.76 -3.50
N TRP A 311 17.00 -18.33 -2.91
CA TRP A 311 16.51 -19.63 -3.33
C TRP A 311 16.03 -19.63 -4.79
N GLN A 312 15.35 -18.58 -5.24
CA GLN A 312 14.95 -18.43 -6.64
C GLN A 312 16.17 -18.43 -7.59
N LEU A 313 17.21 -17.66 -7.25
CA LEU A 313 18.43 -17.58 -8.05
C LEU A 313 19.20 -18.92 -8.09
N ARG A 314 19.26 -19.64 -6.97
CA ARG A 314 19.90 -20.95 -6.88
C ARG A 314 19.15 -22.03 -7.70
N VAL A 315 17.85 -22.10 -7.53
CA VAL A 315 17.01 -23.10 -8.23
C VAL A 315 17.00 -22.82 -9.73
N ALA A 316 16.87 -21.56 -10.14
CA ALA A 316 16.93 -21.19 -11.55
C ALA A 316 18.30 -21.47 -12.20
N ALA A 317 19.37 -21.48 -11.41
CA ALA A 317 20.71 -21.91 -11.83
C ALA A 317 20.91 -23.44 -11.80
N GLY A 318 19.84 -24.23 -11.59
CA GLY A 318 19.87 -25.69 -11.58
C GLY A 318 20.35 -26.33 -10.27
N GLN A 319 20.47 -25.57 -9.19
CA GLN A 319 20.84 -26.12 -7.88
C GLN A 319 19.61 -26.73 -7.18
N PRO A 320 19.81 -27.75 -6.32
CA PRO A 320 18.73 -28.28 -5.49
C PRO A 320 18.32 -27.26 -4.41
N LEU A 321 17.15 -27.50 -3.79
CA LEU A 321 16.69 -26.71 -2.64
C LEU A 321 17.75 -26.67 -1.54
N PRO A 322 18.02 -25.47 -0.96
CA PRO A 322 19.04 -25.33 0.10
C PRO A 322 18.71 -26.04 1.42
N LYS A 323 17.43 -26.31 1.69
CA LYS A 323 16.94 -26.99 2.89
C LYS A 323 15.89 -28.04 2.55
N THR A 324 15.89 -29.11 3.31
CA THR A 324 14.81 -30.11 3.33
C THR A 324 13.64 -29.64 4.20
N GLN A 325 12.48 -30.32 4.11
CA GLN A 325 11.32 -29.98 4.95
C GLN A 325 11.62 -30.09 6.45
N ALA A 326 12.44 -31.05 6.86
CA ALA A 326 12.79 -31.26 8.26
C ALA A 326 13.70 -30.18 8.86
N GLU A 327 14.40 -29.42 8.02
CA GLU A 327 15.27 -28.31 8.44
C GLU A 327 14.53 -26.96 8.49
N LEU A 328 13.28 -26.92 8.05
CA LEU A 328 12.45 -25.72 8.09
C LEU A 328 11.69 -25.66 9.41
N ALA A 329 11.98 -24.65 10.22
CA ALA A 329 11.35 -24.43 11.52
C ALA A 329 10.85 -22.98 11.64
N ILE A 330 9.83 -22.79 12.46
CA ILE A 330 9.29 -21.46 12.79
C ILE A 330 10.05 -20.90 13.99
N HIS A 331 10.55 -19.69 13.85
CA HIS A 331 11.20 -18.94 14.93
C HIS A 331 10.52 -17.58 15.13
N GLY A 332 9.83 -17.41 16.25
CA GLY A 332 9.13 -16.18 16.60
C GLY A 332 7.88 -15.93 15.75
N HIS A 333 7.58 -14.65 15.55
CA HIS A 333 6.41 -14.15 14.84
C HIS A 333 6.76 -12.88 14.08
N ALA A 334 6.35 -12.78 12.84
CA ALA A 334 6.55 -11.59 12.01
C ALA A 334 5.22 -11.01 11.53
N ILE A 335 5.16 -9.69 11.44
CA ILE A 335 4.01 -8.95 10.89
C ILE A 335 4.54 -7.99 9.83
N GLU A 336 3.89 -7.94 8.68
CA GLU A 336 4.13 -6.98 7.61
C GLU A 336 2.96 -6.00 7.51
N ALA A 337 3.27 -4.73 7.31
CA ALA A 337 2.31 -3.68 6.99
C ALA A 337 2.71 -3.02 5.68
N ARG A 338 1.78 -2.93 4.74
CA ARG A 338 2.01 -2.26 3.45
C ARG A 338 1.74 -0.77 3.60
N ILE A 339 2.79 0.04 3.51
CA ILE A 339 2.70 1.50 3.54
C ILE A 339 2.37 2.00 2.13
N TYR A 340 1.17 2.57 1.98
CA TYR A 340 0.67 3.10 0.72
C TYR A 340 0.50 4.62 0.77
N ALA A 341 0.75 5.26 -0.37
CA ALA A 341 0.36 6.64 -0.63
C ALA A 341 -1.15 6.67 -0.98
N GLU A 342 -2.00 6.57 0.03
CA GLU A 342 -3.46 6.55 -0.08
C GLU A 342 -4.08 7.36 1.04
N ASN A 343 -5.28 7.90 0.82
CA ASN A 343 -6.04 8.62 1.82
C ASN A 343 -7.20 7.74 2.36
N PRO A 344 -7.06 7.09 3.52
CA PRO A 344 -8.09 6.24 4.11
C PRO A 344 -9.40 6.98 4.40
N GLU A 345 -9.31 8.25 4.81
CA GLU A 345 -10.46 9.08 5.18
C GLU A 345 -11.29 9.47 3.93
N LYS A 346 -10.68 9.40 2.74
CA LYS A 346 -11.33 9.61 1.43
C LYS A 346 -11.55 8.31 0.67
N GLY A 347 -11.80 7.20 1.37
CA GLY A 347 -12.06 5.90 0.75
C GLY A 347 -10.83 5.26 0.09
N PHE A 348 -9.63 5.57 0.60
CA PHE A 348 -8.34 5.10 0.09
C PHE A 348 -8.03 5.57 -1.33
N LEU A 349 -8.41 6.78 -1.66
CA LEU A 349 -7.98 7.38 -2.91
C LEU A 349 -6.45 7.50 -2.92
N PRO A 350 -5.78 7.13 -4.02
CA PRO A 350 -4.35 7.30 -4.17
C PRO A 350 -3.94 8.77 -4.02
N SER A 351 -2.83 8.98 -3.32
CA SER A 351 -2.22 10.29 -3.13
C SER A 351 -0.95 10.38 -3.94
N ILE A 352 -0.89 11.33 -4.85
CA ILE A 352 0.24 11.54 -5.76
C ILE A 352 0.98 12.78 -5.31
N GLY A 353 2.29 12.79 -5.48
CA GLY A 353 3.11 13.92 -5.09
C GLY A 353 4.53 13.51 -4.78
N THR A 354 5.27 14.42 -4.16
CA THR A 354 6.66 14.20 -3.76
C THR A 354 6.73 13.85 -2.28
N LEU A 355 7.50 12.83 -1.94
CA LEU A 355 7.91 12.50 -0.57
C LEU A 355 8.86 13.57 -0.05
N ARG A 356 8.33 14.69 0.45
CA ARG A 356 9.15 15.84 0.89
C ARG A 356 9.98 15.53 2.11
N HIS A 357 9.45 14.68 3.01
CA HIS A 357 10.18 14.11 4.12
C HIS A 357 9.76 12.66 4.32
N MET A 358 10.73 11.82 4.62
CA MET A 358 10.54 10.41 4.93
C MET A 358 11.48 10.00 6.05
N ASP A 359 11.00 10.06 7.29
CA ASP A 359 11.71 9.53 8.45
C ASP A 359 11.19 8.11 8.74
N THR A 360 12.09 7.16 8.87
CA THR A 360 11.75 5.75 9.17
C THR A 360 12.34 5.33 10.52
N PRO A 361 11.74 4.32 11.19
CA PRO A 361 12.39 3.70 12.34
C PRO A 361 13.74 3.10 11.93
N GLN A 362 14.61 2.88 12.91
CA GLN A 362 15.86 2.17 12.67
C GLN A 362 15.56 0.74 12.22
N ALA A 363 16.02 0.36 11.05
CA ALA A 363 15.67 -0.90 10.40
C ALA A 363 16.81 -1.40 9.51
N VAL A 364 16.81 -2.71 9.22
CA VAL A 364 17.54 -3.28 8.08
C VAL A 364 16.68 -3.15 6.82
N ALA A 365 17.31 -3.26 5.65
CA ALA A 365 16.62 -3.15 4.37
C ALA A 365 16.90 -4.38 3.50
N PHE A 366 15.86 -5.05 3.04
CA PHE A 366 15.92 -6.19 2.11
C PHE A 366 16.66 -7.43 2.62
N GLU A 367 17.01 -7.50 3.88
CA GLU A 367 17.75 -8.60 4.49
C GLU A 367 17.14 -9.02 5.84
N LEU A 368 17.53 -10.16 6.33
CA LEU A 368 17.10 -10.65 7.65
C LEU A 368 17.74 -9.85 8.79
N GLY A 369 18.98 -9.40 8.60
CA GLY A 369 19.77 -8.78 9.67
C GLY A 369 20.00 -9.70 10.86
N GLY A 370 20.42 -9.13 11.98
CA GLY A 370 20.69 -9.91 13.19
C GLY A 370 22.03 -10.65 13.15
N THR A 371 22.16 -11.69 13.97
CA THR A 371 23.36 -12.55 14.01
C THR A 371 23.13 -13.83 13.23
N PRO A 372 24.12 -14.34 12.49
CA PRO A 372 23.99 -15.61 11.78
C PRO A 372 23.53 -16.74 12.71
N GLY A 373 22.42 -17.41 12.37
CA GLY A 373 21.82 -18.49 13.19
C GLY A 373 21.07 -18.01 14.44
N GLY A 374 20.96 -16.69 14.68
CA GLY A 374 20.21 -16.08 15.77
C GLY A 374 18.88 -15.47 15.32
N ALA A 375 18.29 -14.63 16.19
CA ALA A 375 17.08 -13.89 15.84
C ALA A 375 17.36 -12.88 14.73
N PRO A 376 16.41 -12.66 13.78
CA PRO A 376 16.53 -11.62 12.76
C PRO A 376 16.44 -10.23 13.40
N ALA A 377 16.66 -9.19 12.58
CA ALA A 377 16.49 -7.81 13.02
C ALA A 377 15.04 -7.55 13.48
N PRO A 378 14.85 -6.73 14.53
CA PRO A 378 13.50 -6.46 15.05
C PRO A 378 12.60 -5.70 14.07
N VAL A 379 13.20 -4.90 13.17
CA VAL A 379 12.49 -4.11 12.15
C VAL A 379 13.25 -4.20 10.83
N ARG A 380 12.50 -4.43 9.76
CA ARG A 380 12.97 -4.42 8.37
C ARG A 380 12.06 -3.51 7.55
N ILE A 381 12.63 -2.73 6.65
CA ILE A 381 11.89 -1.88 5.73
C ILE A 381 12.35 -2.13 4.30
N ASP A 382 11.45 -2.68 3.48
CA ASP A 382 11.69 -2.87 2.05
C ASP A 382 10.98 -1.74 1.30
N SER A 383 11.74 -0.74 0.83
CA SER A 383 11.21 0.45 0.17
C SER A 383 11.74 0.62 -1.25
N GLY A 384 10.83 0.89 -2.17
CA GLY A 384 11.14 1.24 -3.56
C GLY A 384 11.42 2.73 -3.81
N VAL A 385 11.31 3.56 -2.77
CA VAL A 385 11.41 5.03 -2.86
C VAL A 385 12.31 5.60 -1.76
N ARG A 386 12.73 6.86 -1.92
CA ARG A 386 13.54 7.66 -1.00
C ARG A 386 12.85 8.98 -0.73
N GLU A 387 13.29 9.71 0.28
CA GLU A 387 12.95 11.12 0.43
C GLU A 387 13.33 11.88 -0.85
N GLY A 388 12.41 12.71 -1.34
CA GLY A 388 12.53 13.45 -2.59
C GLY A 388 11.96 12.73 -3.81
N ASP A 389 11.71 11.42 -3.77
CA ASP A 389 11.12 10.70 -4.89
C ASP A 389 9.62 11.05 -5.05
N ALA A 390 9.13 10.97 -6.29
CA ALA A 390 7.72 11.21 -6.62
C ALA A 390 6.93 9.91 -6.70
N ILE A 391 5.72 9.91 -6.14
CA ILE A 391 4.72 8.87 -6.36
C ILE A 391 3.87 9.28 -7.56
N SER A 392 3.96 8.50 -8.64
CA SER A 392 3.29 8.78 -9.91
C SER A 392 1.92 8.09 -10.00
N PRO A 393 1.02 8.56 -10.88
CA PRO A 393 -0.29 7.93 -11.10
C PRO A 393 -0.23 6.66 -11.95
N PHE A 394 0.93 6.31 -12.50
CA PHE A 394 1.06 5.24 -13.49
C PHE A 394 1.18 3.86 -12.89
N TYR A 395 1.61 3.76 -11.61
CA TYR A 395 1.96 2.50 -10.96
C TYR A 395 1.34 2.38 -9.58
N ASP A 396 1.49 1.20 -8.98
CA ASP A 396 1.06 0.94 -7.61
C ASP A 396 1.69 1.96 -6.63
N PRO A 397 0.88 2.60 -5.77
CA PRO A 397 1.37 3.67 -4.87
C PRO A 397 2.05 3.13 -3.60
N MET A 398 2.52 1.90 -3.57
CA MET A 398 3.22 1.33 -2.43
C MET A 398 4.57 2.04 -2.21
N ILE A 399 4.72 2.62 -1.03
CA ILE A 399 5.95 3.32 -0.59
C ILE A 399 6.96 2.32 -0.05
N ALA A 400 6.50 1.45 0.85
CA ALA A 400 7.34 0.47 1.52
C ALA A 400 6.52 -0.67 2.12
N LYS A 401 7.19 -1.78 2.41
CA LYS A 401 6.75 -2.79 3.35
C LYS A 401 7.49 -2.56 4.66
N LEU A 402 6.73 -2.42 5.75
CA LEU A 402 7.26 -2.37 7.10
C LEU A 402 7.06 -3.74 7.74
N ILE A 403 8.15 -4.43 8.02
CA ILE A 403 8.15 -5.77 8.58
C ILE A 403 8.76 -5.72 9.99
N VAL A 404 8.10 -6.35 10.95
CA VAL A 404 8.62 -6.50 12.30
C VAL A 404 8.69 -7.97 12.68
N TRP A 405 9.66 -8.30 13.53
CA TRP A 405 9.79 -9.63 14.12
C TRP A 405 9.78 -9.53 15.63
N GLY A 406 9.17 -10.51 16.30
CA GLY A 406 9.18 -10.68 17.75
C GLY A 406 9.34 -12.16 18.13
N ALA A 407 9.77 -12.42 19.37
CA ALA A 407 9.84 -13.78 19.89
C ALA A 407 8.44 -14.44 19.96
N ASP A 408 7.42 -13.62 20.04
CA ASP A 408 6.00 -14.00 19.99
C ASP A 408 5.16 -12.88 19.33
N ARG A 409 3.87 -13.16 19.10
CA ARG A 409 2.93 -12.22 18.49
C ARG A 409 2.76 -10.93 19.29
N THR A 410 2.75 -11.01 20.61
CA THR A 410 2.59 -9.85 21.49
C THR A 410 3.74 -8.86 21.30
N GLN A 411 4.96 -9.37 21.25
CA GLN A 411 6.14 -8.54 21.00
C GLN A 411 6.14 -7.98 19.57
N ALA A 412 5.74 -8.78 18.57
CA ALA A 412 5.62 -8.30 17.19
C ALA A 412 4.58 -7.17 17.06
N LEU A 413 3.41 -7.29 17.70
CA LEU A 413 2.39 -6.25 17.74
C LEU A 413 2.90 -4.95 18.37
N ALA A 414 3.58 -5.05 19.53
CA ALA A 414 4.14 -3.88 20.19
C ALA A 414 5.18 -3.17 19.31
N ARG A 415 6.05 -3.93 18.64
CA ARG A 415 7.04 -3.40 17.68
C ARG A 415 6.38 -2.76 16.47
N MET A 416 5.32 -3.37 15.91
CA MET A 416 4.61 -2.80 14.76
C MET A 416 3.96 -1.45 15.13
N SER A 417 3.28 -1.38 16.28
CA SER A 417 2.70 -0.11 16.75
C SER A 417 3.76 0.97 16.96
N GLN A 418 4.92 0.62 17.54
CA GLN A 418 6.03 1.54 17.72
C GLN A 418 6.62 1.98 16.36
N ALA A 419 6.93 1.03 15.47
CA ALA A 419 7.52 1.32 14.17
C ALA A 419 6.61 2.21 13.30
N LEU A 420 5.28 1.97 13.32
CA LEU A 420 4.30 2.84 12.65
C LEU A 420 4.25 4.26 13.26
N ALA A 421 4.47 4.41 14.57
CA ALA A 421 4.55 5.73 15.21
C ALA A 421 5.82 6.51 14.84
N GLU A 422 6.90 5.81 14.49
CA GLU A 422 8.18 6.38 14.07
C GLU A 422 8.27 6.59 12.55
N PHE A 423 7.37 5.98 11.77
CA PHE A 423 7.33 6.12 10.31
C PHE A 423 6.58 7.41 9.93
N ARG A 424 7.31 8.42 9.48
CA ARG A 424 6.79 9.78 9.24
C ARG A 424 6.99 10.17 7.79
N ILE A 425 5.90 10.54 7.14
CA ILE A 425 5.89 10.98 5.74
C ILE A 425 5.21 12.34 5.65
N VAL A 426 5.80 13.23 4.86
CA VAL A 426 5.26 14.55 4.53
C VAL A 426 5.28 14.74 3.02
N GLY A 427 4.25 15.38 2.48
CA GLY A 427 4.10 15.73 1.07
C GLY A 427 2.95 15.01 0.37
N LEU A 428 2.43 13.93 0.97
CA LEU A 428 1.28 13.18 0.47
C LEU A 428 0.53 12.47 1.61
N ALA A 429 -0.71 12.07 1.37
CA ALA A 429 -1.48 11.28 2.32
C ALA A 429 -1.00 9.81 2.32
N THR A 430 -1.01 9.18 3.50
CA THR A 430 -0.62 7.78 3.67
C THR A 430 -1.61 7.02 4.53
N ASN A 431 -1.57 5.70 4.46
CA ASN A 431 -2.39 4.82 5.30
C ASN A 431 -1.78 4.53 6.69
N ILE A 432 -0.67 5.15 7.09
CA ILE A 432 0.08 4.84 8.33
C ILE A 432 -0.81 4.96 9.58
N ALA A 433 -1.58 6.06 9.70
CA ALA A 433 -2.47 6.26 10.84
C ALA A 433 -3.58 5.21 10.92
N PHE A 434 -4.11 4.78 9.78
CA PHE A 434 -5.08 3.70 9.67
C PHE A 434 -4.46 2.35 10.08
N LEU A 435 -3.27 2.02 9.58
CA LEU A 435 -2.53 0.80 9.95
C LEU A 435 -2.28 0.75 11.47
N LYS A 436 -1.91 1.86 12.07
CA LYS A 436 -1.70 1.94 13.52
C LYS A 436 -2.98 1.67 14.29
N ARG A 437 -4.11 2.28 13.90
CA ARG A 437 -5.43 1.99 14.51
C ARG A 437 -5.82 0.52 14.35
N LEU A 438 -5.50 -0.08 13.22
CA LEU A 438 -5.80 -1.48 12.92
C LEU A 438 -4.99 -2.43 13.82
N VAL A 439 -3.68 -2.21 13.94
CA VAL A 439 -2.78 -3.02 14.78
C VAL A 439 -3.13 -2.90 16.27
N GLU A 440 -3.51 -1.71 16.74
CA GLU A 440 -3.91 -1.44 18.13
C GLU A 440 -5.37 -1.82 18.41
N GLY A 441 -6.16 -2.08 17.36
CA GLY A 441 -7.56 -2.48 17.46
C GLY A 441 -7.74 -3.84 18.11
N SER A 442 -8.75 -3.98 18.97
CA SER A 442 -8.98 -5.20 19.74
C SER A 442 -9.16 -6.45 18.87
N ALA A 443 -9.80 -6.33 17.71
CA ALA A 443 -10.02 -7.46 16.81
C ALA A 443 -8.70 -8.03 16.27
N PHE A 444 -7.78 -7.19 15.78
CA PHE A 444 -6.48 -7.65 15.32
C PHE A 444 -5.61 -8.13 16.48
N ALA A 445 -5.56 -7.37 17.58
CA ALA A 445 -4.75 -7.72 18.75
C ALA A 445 -5.15 -9.08 19.36
N SER A 446 -6.45 -9.39 19.42
CA SER A 446 -6.95 -10.69 19.93
C SER A 446 -6.97 -11.81 18.90
N ALA A 447 -6.52 -11.56 17.67
CA ALA A 447 -6.56 -12.51 16.55
C ALA A 447 -7.99 -12.95 16.14
N ASP A 448 -9.01 -12.06 16.28
CA ASP A 448 -10.35 -12.27 15.71
C ASP A 448 -10.35 -11.91 14.22
N LEU A 449 -9.63 -12.72 13.45
CA LEU A 449 -9.29 -12.47 12.05
C LEU A 449 -10.30 -13.11 11.10
N ASP A 450 -10.75 -12.32 10.14
CA ASP A 450 -11.42 -12.77 8.92
C ASP A 450 -11.37 -11.67 7.85
N THR A 451 -11.77 -12.00 6.63
CA THR A 451 -11.71 -11.07 5.49
C THR A 451 -12.63 -9.86 5.61
N GLY A 452 -13.59 -9.86 6.53
CA GLY A 452 -14.50 -8.74 6.84
C GLY A 452 -14.08 -7.89 8.05
N LEU A 453 -12.88 -8.11 8.62
CA LEU A 453 -12.42 -7.44 9.84
C LEU A 453 -12.51 -5.91 9.74
N ILE A 454 -12.04 -5.32 8.63
CA ILE A 454 -12.03 -3.86 8.45
C ILE A 454 -13.45 -3.30 8.43
N GLU A 455 -14.35 -3.95 7.68
CA GLU A 455 -15.75 -3.51 7.57
C GLU A 455 -16.49 -3.60 8.90
N ARG A 456 -16.29 -4.70 9.65
CA ARG A 456 -16.93 -4.90 10.97
C ARG A 456 -16.44 -3.91 12.03
N ASN A 457 -15.24 -3.35 11.87
CA ASN A 457 -14.63 -2.42 12.83
C ASN A 457 -14.53 -1.00 12.27
N ALA A 458 -15.32 -0.66 11.25
CA ALA A 458 -15.24 0.63 10.55
C ALA A 458 -15.34 1.84 11.51
N ASP A 459 -16.24 1.81 12.49
CA ASP A 459 -16.43 2.92 13.44
C ASP A 459 -15.16 3.23 14.26
N THR A 460 -14.36 2.21 14.57
CA THR A 460 -13.10 2.40 15.33
C THR A 460 -11.92 2.70 14.43
N LEU A 461 -11.93 2.19 13.20
CA LEU A 461 -10.86 2.38 12.22
C LEU A 461 -10.94 3.72 11.50
N PHE A 462 -12.14 4.28 11.33
CA PHE A 462 -12.40 5.58 10.71
C PHE A 462 -13.11 6.54 11.68
N PRO A 463 -12.47 6.88 12.82
CA PRO A 463 -13.09 7.78 13.78
C PRO A 463 -13.21 9.19 13.18
N PRO A 464 -14.22 9.95 13.57
CA PRO A 464 -14.32 11.35 13.15
C PRO A 464 -13.09 12.14 13.60
N PRO A 465 -12.71 13.21 12.88
CA PRO A 465 -11.62 14.08 13.26
C PRO A 465 -11.76 14.57 14.70
N LYS A 466 -10.65 14.61 15.43
CA LYS A 466 -10.58 15.11 16.81
C LYS A 466 -9.71 16.35 16.87
N ALA A 467 -10.07 17.27 17.75
CA ALA A 467 -9.31 18.50 17.97
C ALA A 467 -7.83 18.22 18.23
N ALA A 468 -6.97 19.05 17.67
CA ALA A 468 -5.56 19.02 17.98
C ALA A 468 -5.35 19.37 19.47
N PRO A 469 -4.58 18.55 20.23
CA PRO A 469 -4.31 18.85 21.63
C PRO A 469 -3.41 20.09 21.74
N LEU A 470 -3.54 20.82 22.86
CA LEU A 470 -2.73 22.02 23.14
C LEU A 470 -1.22 21.76 22.97
N GLY A 471 -0.73 20.57 23.31
CA GLY A 471 0.67 20.20 23.12
C GLY A 471 1.11 20.16 21.65
N ALA A 472 0.25 19.73 20.72
CA ALA A 472 0.57 19.77 19.29
C ALA A 472 0.60 21.20 18.77
N LEU A 473 -0.36 22.04 19.20
CA LEU A 473 -0.37 23.48 18.88
C LEU A 473 0.86 24.20 19.44
N ALA A 474 1.25 23.85 20.67
CA ALA A 474 2.45 24.41 21.32
C ALA A 474 3.73 24.03 20.57
N LEU A 475 3.87 22.79 20.11
CA LEU A 475 5.01 22.35 19.29
C LEU A 475 5.05 23.10 17.94
N ALA A 476 3.91 23.28 17.27
CA ALA A 476 3.83 24.05 16.03
C ALA A 476 4.22 25.52 16.26
N ALA A 477 3.70 26.13 17.35
CA ALA A 477 4.01 27.51 17.72
C ALA A 477 5.50 27.70 18.04
N VAL A 478 6.12 26.80 18.82
CA VAL A 478 7.57 26.86 19.11
C VAL A 478 8.38 26.73 17.82
N ALA A 479 8.02 25.78 16.95
CA ALA A 479 8.72 25.61 15.67
C ALA A 479 8.61 26.85 14.77
N LEU A 480 7.44 27.51 14.73
CA LEU A 480 7.25 28.77 14.02
C LEU A 480 8.13 29.88 14.61
N MET A 481 8.06 30.10 15.92
CA MET A 481 8.81 31.16 16.61
C MET A 481 10.32 30.97 16.49
N GLU A 482 10.82 29.73 16.60
CA GLU A 482 12.24 29.44 16.39
C GLU A 482 12.66 29.65 14.92
N SER A 483 11.82 29.32 13.94
CA SER A 483 12.10 29.59 12.53
C SER A 483 12.16 31.09 12.22
N GLU A 484 11.27 31.88 12.81
CA GLU A 484 11.28 33.36 12.71
C GLU A 484 12.54 33.96 13.32
N LYS A 485 12.97 33.43 14.47
CA LYS A 485 14.19 33.85 15.15
C LYS A 485 15.44 33.55 14.31
N GLU A 486 15.53 32.34 13.72
CA GLU A 486 16.62 31.97 12.81
C GLU A 486 16.64 32.85 11.56
N LEU A 487 15.48 33.11 10.96
CA LEU A 487 15.36 33.99 9.80
C LEU A 487 15.77 35.43 10.15
N SER A 488 15.39 35.93 11.33
CA SER A 488 15.80 37.26 11.80
C SER A 488 17.32 37.33 12.02
N ALA A 489 17.88 36.34 12.68
CA ALA A 489 19.32 36.24 12.92
C ALA A 489 20.12 36.14 11.62
N SER A 490 19.62 35.42 10.61
CA SER A 490 20.29 35.27 9.30
C SER A 490 20.36 36.58 8.49
N LYS A 491 19.46 37.54 8.76
CA LYS A 491 19.44 38.85 8.10
C LYS A 491 20.36 39.88 8.76
N SER A 492 20.87 39.61 9.97
CA SER A 492 21.77 40.51 10.68
C SER A 492 23.23 40.13 10.46
N ALA A 493 24.04 41.05 10.00
CA ALA A 493 25.49 40.86 9.87
C ALA A 493 26.23 40.83 11.21
N ASN A 494 25.59 41.27 12.27
CA ASN A 494 26.16 41.32 13.62
C ASN A 494 25.33 40.47 14.61
N PRO A 495 25.88 39.38 15.18
CA PRO A 495 25.16 38.54 16.15
C PRO A 495 24.70 39.28 17.41
N ALA A 496 25.32 40.43 17.73
CA ALA A 496 24.97 41.27 18.87
C ALA A 496 23.92 42.36 18.52
N ASP A 497 23.40 42.38 17.27
CA ASP A 497 22.39 43.34 16.85
C ASP A 497 21.05 43.06 17.55
N PRO A 498 20.55 44.00 18.38
CA PRO A 498 19.27 43.82 19.04
C PRO A 498 18.09 43.60 18.09
N TRP A 499 18.17 44.14 16.88
CA TRP A 499 17.14 44.01 15.84
C TRP A 499 17.16 42.62 15.13
N GLY A 500 18.28 41.92 15.24
CA GLY A 500 18.40 40.51 14.80
C GLY A 500 17.81 39.50 15.75
N ASN A 501 17.35 39.92 16.93
CA ASN A 501 16.81 39.05 17.96
C ASN A 501 15.29 39.16 18.05
N ALA A 502 14.57 38.13 17.62
CA ALA A 502 13.10 38.04 17.73
C ALA A 502 12.63 37.69 19.14
N LEU A 503 13.13 38.40 20.16
CA LEU A 503 12.85 38.15 21.59
C LEU A 503 11.51 38.70 22.07
N GLY A 504 10.79 39.43 21.25
CA GLY A 504 9.52 40.04 21.61
C GLY A 504 9.63 41.14 22.68
N TRP A 505 10.84 41.74 22.87
CA TRP A 505 11.05 42.73 23.88
C TRP A 505 10.23 44.00 23.62
N ARG A 506 9.55 44.49 24.65
CA ARG A 506 8.80 45.75 24.67
C ARG A 506 9.15 46.57 25.92
N LEU A 507 9.17 47.89 25.76
CA LEU A 507 9.33 48.79 26.89
C LEU A 507 8.01 48.88 27.67
N ASN A 508 8.01 48.53 28.95
CA ASN A 508 6.88 48.64 29.88
C ASN A 508 5.65 47.75 29.59
N SER A 509 5.74 46.77 28.67
CA SER A 509 4.66 45.82 28.43
C SER A 509 5.22 44.51 27.89
N ASP A 510 4.46 43.42 28.02
CA ASP A 510 4.76 42.17 27.37
C ASP A 510 4.37 42.23 25.90
N TYR A 511 5.13 41.56 25.05
CA TYR A 511 4.73 41.36 23.65
C TYR A 511 3.76 40.21 23.57
N GLN A 512 2.60 40.45 22.98
CA GLN A 512 1.57 39.47 22.76
C GLN A 512 1.23 39.37 21.27
N ARG A 513 0.99 38.15 20.79
CA ARG A 513 0.49 37.88 19.44
C ARG A 513 -0.51 36.74 19.44
N GLN A 514 -1.36 36.70 18.44
CA GLN A 514 -2.24 35.60 18.16
C GLN A 514 -1.65 34.76 17.02
N LEU A 515 -1.61 33.45 17.22
CA LEU A 515 -1.31 32.47 16.16
C LEU A 515 -2.59 31.70 15.85
N ALA A 516 -2.87 31.53 14.56
CA ALA A 516 -4.06 30.80 14.11
C ALA A 516 -3.62 29.55 13.33
N PHE A 517 -4.00 28.37 13.84
CA PHE A 517 -3.75 27.09 13.18
C PHE A 517 -5.07 26.41 12.86
N ALA A 518 -5.21 25.84 11.65
CA ALA A 518 -6.41 25.12 11.23
C ALA A 518 -6.08 23.67 10.84
N ASP A 519 -7.04 22.79 11.03
CA ASP A 519 -7.00 21.39 10.58
C ASP A 519 -8.39 20.93 10.11
N ASP A 520 -8.50 19.66 9.70
CA ASP A 520 -9.77 19.08 9.27
C ASP A 520 -10.86 19.11 10.34
N TYR A 521 -10.50 19.06 11.64
CA TYR A 521 -11.48 19.19 12.71
C TYR A 521 -12.13 20.59 12.70
N CYS A 522 -11.33 21.63 12.50
CA CYS A 522 -11.85 23.00 12.39
C CYS A 522 -12.88 23.09 11.26
N ALA A 523 -12.56 22.53 10.08
CA ALA A 523 -13.46 22.51 8.94
C ALA A 523 -14.79 21.79 9.25
N THR A 524 -14.75 20.63 9.93
CA THR A 524 -15.96 19.87 10.31
C THR A 524 -16.83 20.58 11.34
N ARG A 525 -16.29 21.53 12.10
CA ARG A 525 -16.98 22.31 13.12
C ARG A 525 -17.36 23.72 12.69
N GLY A 526 -17.02 24.11 11.48
CA GLY A 526 -17.23 25.47 10.98
C GLY A 526 -16.39 26.50 11.73
N MET A 527 -15.26 26.10 12.30
CA MET A 527 -14.28 26.98 12.94
C MET A 527 -13.26 27.42 11.89
N SER A 528 -12.85 28.70 11.95
CA SER A 528 -11.79 29.20 11.07
C SER A 528 -10.41 28.66 11.44
N ALA A 529 -10.11 28.57 12.74
CA ALA A 529 -8.83 28.09 13.27
C ALA A 529 -8.89 27.88 14.80
N TYR A 530 -7.86 27.25 15.36
CA TYR A 530 -7.49 27.34 16.76
C TYR A 530 -6.76 28.65 16.97
N GLU A 531 -7.27 29.50 17.84
CA GLU A 531 -6.59 30.73 18.23
C GLU A 531 -5.69 30.45 19.44
N LEU A 532 -4.40 30.68 19.27
CA LEU A 532 -3.38 30.52 20.30
C LEU A 532 -2.77 31.88 20.63
N GLY A 533 -3.11 32.42 21.78
CA GLY A 533 -2.46 33.60 22.33
C GLY A 533 -1.06 33.25 22.83
N VAL A 534 -0.06 34.03 22.43
CA VAL A 534 1.33 33.84 22.86
C VAL A 534 1.84 35.12 23.48
N THR A 535 2.21 35.06 24.76
CA THR A 535 2.86 36.16 25.49
C THR A 535 4.34 35.84 25.68
N TYR A 536 5.21 36.71 25.21
CA TYR A 536 6.66 36.54 25.34
C TYR A 536 7.11 36.90 26.77
N ARG A 537 7.89 36.01 27.38
CA ARG A 537 8.43 36.14 28.72
C ARG A 537 9.96 36.14 28.69
N ALA A 538 10.61 36.49 29.78
CA ALA A 538 12.07 36.51 29.88
C ALA A 538 12.72 35.13 29.55
N HIS A 539 12.04 34.04 29.91
CA HIS A 539 12.53 32.66 29.73
C HIS A 539 11.46 31.77 29.09
N GLY A 540 11.08 32.08 27.84
CA GLY A 540 10.09 31.31 27.12
C GLY A 540 8.83 32.09 26.79
N TRP A 541 7.70 31.44 26.86
CA TRP A 541 6.41 31.98 26.48
C TRP A 541 5.32 31.57 27.49
N GLU A 542 4.24 32.27 27.48
CA GLU A 542 2.97 31.83 28.05
C GLU A 542 1.98 31.70 26.92
N ILE A 543 1.27 30.57 26.84
CA ILE A 543 0.29 30.32 25.80
C ILE A 543 -1.11 30.23 26.38
N ALA A 544 -2.09 30.73 25.65
CA ALA A 544 -3.50 30.70 26.00
C ALA A 544 -4.33 30.18 24.82
N ALA A 545 -5.10 29.13 25.02
CA ALA A 545 -6.02 28.57 24.01
C ALA A 545 -7.21 27.89 24.70
N GLY A 546 -8.43 28.15 24.22
CA GLY A 546 -9.63 27.49 24.74
C GLY A 546 -9.86 27.66 26.25
N GLY A 547 -9.42 28.78 26.84
CA GLY A 547 -9.52 29.04 28.26
C GLY A 547 -8.46 28.36 29.13
N ILE A 548 -7.47 27.72 28.54
CA ILE A 548 -6.30 27.14 29.24
C ILE A 548 -5.12 28.07 29.05
N GLU A 549 -4.47 28.43 30.12
CA GLU A 549 -3.22 29.19 30.15
C GLU A 549 -2.10 28.30 30.70
N ALA A 550 -0.94 28.32 30.06
CA ALA A 550 0.21 27.51 30.47
C ALA A 550 1.55 28.17 30.09
N GLU A 551 2.52 28.01 30.96
CA GLU A 551 3.91 28.35 30.64
C GLU A 551 4.46 27.38 29.60
N LEU A 552 5.20 27.91 28.63
CA LEU A 552 5.81 27.15 27.53
C LEU A 552 7.30 27.50 27.44
N SER A 553 8.15 26.50 27.46
CA SER A 553 9.58 26.68 27.23
C SER A 553 10.16 25.59 26.34
N LEU A 554 11.10 25.97 25.49
CA LEU A 554 11.91 25.04 24.69
C LEU A 554 13.04 24.52 25.55
N THR A 555 13.10 23.22 25.79
CA THR A 555 14.14 22.60 26.63
C THR A 555 15.29 22.03 25.83
N ALA A 556 15.00 21.52 24.62
CA ALA A 556 16.01 21.04 23.66
C ALA A 556 15.48 21.07 22.23
N ARG A 557 16.39 21.24 21.27
CA ARG A 557 16.09 21.11 19.84
C ARG A 557 17.23 20.41 19.11
N LYS A 558 16.87 19.46 18.23
CA LYS A 558 17.82 18.81 17.34
C LYS A 558 17.16 18.70 15.95
N GLY A 559 17.55 19.62 15.06
CA GLY A 559 16.91 19.72 13.74
C GLY A 559 15.41 20.00 13.86
N ALA A 560 14.59 19.05 13.42
CA ALA A 560 13.13 19.10 13.48
C ALA A 560 12.55 18.52 14.79
N ASP A 561 13.36 17.95 15.66
CA ASP A 561 12.92 17.39 16.94
C ASP A 561 12.96 18.47 18.03
N PHE A 562 11.81 18.66 18.68
CA PHE A 562 11.59 19.64 19.72
C PHE A 562 11.24 18.95 21.04
N SER A 563 11.88 19.37 22.10
CA SER A 563 11.50 19.05 23.48
C SER A 563 11.01 20.33 24.14
N ILE A 564 9.78 20.32 24.60
CA ILE A 564 9.14 21.46 25.24
C ILE A 564 8.67 21.09 26.63
N LYS A 565 8.59 22.09 27.50
CA LYS A 565 7.87 22.02 28.78
C LYS A 565 6.62 22.88 28.68
N LEU A 566 5.46 22.26 28.87
CA LEU A 566 4.15 22.90 28.86
C LEU A 566 3.53 22.76 30.23
N GLY A 567 3.54 23.84 31.02
CA GLY A 567 3.21 23.80 32.44
C GLY A 567 4.12 22.82 33.20
N ALA A 568 3.52 21.80 33.80
CA ALA A 568 4.25 20.74 34.50
C ALA A 568 4.69 19.57 33.61
N THR A 569 4.24 19.52 32.34
CA THR A 569 4.42 18.36 31.45
C THR A 569 5.58 18.61 30.50
N SER A 570 6.51 17.65 30.40
CA SER A 570 7.52 17.61 29.34
C SER A 570 6.99 16.83 28.15
N MET A 571 7.18 17.38 26.97
CA MET A 571 6.69 16.78 25.71
C MET A 571 7.80 16.78 24.66
N HIS A 572 7.75 15.77 23.79
CA HIS A 572 8.65 15.65 22.65
C HIS A 572 7.82 15.52 21.37
N GLY A 573 8.29 16.09 20.29
CA GLY A 573 7.69 15.95 18.98
C GLY A 573 8.63 16.37 17.87
N THR A 574 8.39 15.82 16.68
CA THR A 574 9.05 16.25 15.45
C THR A 574 8.09 17.18 14.71
N VAL A 575 8.57 18.34 14.29
CA VAL A 575 7.79 19.31 13.53
C VAL A 575 8.48 19.54 12.18
N ARG A 576 7.77 19.22 11.09
CA ARG A 576 8.21 19.51 9.73
C ARG A 576 7.30 20.56 9.12
N ARG A 577 7.88 21.64 8.63
CA ARG A 577 7.13 22.70 7.95
C ARG A 577 7.18 22.48 6.44
N ASP A 578 6.02 22.53 5.81
CA ASP A 578 5.84 22.50 4.37
C ASP A 578 4.99 23.71 3.96
N ALA A 579 5.62 24.77 3.49
CA ALA A 579 5.01 26.09 3.28
C ALA A 579 4.32 26.58 4.56
N ASP A 580 2.98 26.69 4.54
CA ASP A 580 2.17 27.13 5.70
C ASP A 580 1.67 25.96 6.55
N MET A 581 1.93 24.72 6.14
CA MET A 581 1.52 23.52 6.88
C MET A 581 2.62 23.05 7.83
N PHE A 582 2.24 22.83 9.07
CA PHE A 582 3.07 22.25 10.13
C PHE A 582 2.63 20.81 10.37
N HIS A 583 3.49 19.88 10.04
CA HIS A 583 3.30 18.46 10.33
C HIS A 583 3.93 18.15 11.69
N VAL A 584 3.08 18.01 12.72
CA VAL A 584 3.50 17.74 14.09
C VAL A 584 3.32 16.26 14.40
N PHE A 585 4.42 15.58 14.69
CA PHE A 585 4.43 14.18 15.12
C PHE A 585 4.74 14.13 16.62
N THR A 586 3.75 13.75 17.43
CA THR A 586 3.89 13.65 18.88
C THR A 586 2.95 12.60 19.46
N GLY A 587 3.38 11.88 20.50
CA GLY A 587 2.60 10.82 21.12
C GLY A 587 2.18 9.71 20.16
N GLY A 588 2.99 9.42 19.13
CA GLY A 588 2.69 8.42 18.10
C GLY A 588 1.54 8.80 17.15
N ARG A 589 1.22 10.09 17.06
CA ARG A 589 0.16 10.66 16.20
C ARG A 589 0.72 11.77 15.33
N HIS A 590 0.11 11.96 14.17
CA HIS A 590 0.40 13.04 13.23
C HIS A 590 -0.74 14.06 13.25
N PHE A 591 -0.38 15.35 13.30
CA PHE A 591 -1.28 16.49 13.20
C PHE A 591 -0.78 17.38 12.07
N ALA A 592 -1.60 17.61 11.05
CA ALA A 592 -1.35 18.54 9.97
C ALA A 592 -2.08 19.86 10.30
N LEU A 593 -1.32 20.90 10.59
CA LEU A 593 -1.82 22.18 11.07
C LEU A 593 -1.43 23.26 10.07
N THR A 594 -2.39 23.87 9.39
CA THR A 594 -2.16 25.01 8.50
C THR A 594 -2.08 26.28 9.32
N TYR A 595 -0.97 27.00 9.23
CA TYR A 595 -0.80 28.31 9.85
C TYR A 595 -1.46 29.38 8.99
N ASN A 596 -2.45 30.05 9.52
CA ASN A 596 -3.10 31.17 8.87
C ASN A 596 -2.29 32.45 9.19
N ASP A 597 -1.31 32.77 8.32
CA ASP A 597 -0.52 33.98 8.48
C ASP A 597 -1.36 35.21 8.01
N PRO A 598 -1.70 36.16 8.92
CA PRO A 598 -2.47 37.32 8.56
C PRO A 598 -1.80 38.21 7.49
N MET A 599 -0.47 38.08 7.34
CA MET A 599 0.31 38.91 6.41
C MET A 599 0.49 38.25 5.04
N ALA A 600 0.39 36.94 4.94
CA ALA A 600 0.65 36.20 3.68
C ALA A 600 -0.44 36.47 2.63
N HIS A 601 -1.68 36.74 3.07
CA HIS A 601 -2.85 36.92 2.18
C HIS A 601 -3.33 38.36 2.07
N ALA A 602 -2.57 39.33 2.57
CA ALA A 602 -2.94 40.74 2.57
C ALA A 602 -3.06 41.41 1.16
N GLY A 603 -2.97 40.67 0.08
CA GLY A 603 -3.10 41.12 -1.30
C GLY A 603 -3.86 40.21 -2.24
N GLU A 604 -4.29 39.04 -1.78
CA GLU A 604 -5.10 38.11 -2.57
C GLU A 604 -6.59 38.53 -2.45
N ALA A 605 -7.10 39.22 -3.44
CA ALA A 605 -8.55 39.42 -3.58
C ALA A 605 -9.20 38.04 -3.70
N GLU A 606 -10.27 37.82 -2.94
CA GLU A 606 -11.08 36.61 -2.95
C GLU A 606 -11.42 36.17 -4.38
N ALA A 607 -10.65 35.22 -4.91
CA ALA A 607 -11.05 34.46 -6.08
C ALA A 607 -12.02 33.35 -5.63
N ALA A 608 -13.13 33.75 -5.01
CA ALA A 608 -14.29 32.90 -4.75
C ALA A 608 -15.10 32.76 -6.04
N GLY A 609 -14.49 32.23 -7.10
CA GLY A 609 -15.17 31.77 -8.30
C GLY A 609 -15.14 30.24 -8.30
N GLY A 610 -16.32 29.62 -8.29
CA GLY A 610 -16.49 28.18 -8.16
C GLY A 610 -15.84 27.38 -9.29
N ARG A 611 -14.55 27.14 -9.22
CA ARG A 611 -13.84 26.19 -10.08
C ARG A 611 -13.96 24.81 -9.48
N LEU A 612 -14.57 23.89 -10.24
CA LEU A 612 -14.56 22.47 -9.87
C LEU A 612 -13.25 21.85 -10.33
N THR A 613 -12.47 21.37 -9.38
CA THR A 613 -11.13 20.82 -9.63
C THR A 613 -11.12 19.30 -9.65
N ALA A 614 -10.13 18.72 -10.32
CA ALA A 614 -9.86 17.31 -10.27
C ALA A 614 -9.46 16.90 -8.85
N PRO A 615 -10.13 15.90 -8.24
CA PRO A 615 -9.80 15.43 -6.89
C PRO A 615 -8.50 14.61 -6.86
N MET A 616 -7.98 14.27 -8.03
CA MET A 616 -6.76 13.47 -8.21
C MET A 616 -6.32 13.56 -9.68
N PRO A 617 -5.06 13.28 -10.01
CA PRO A 617 -4.66 13.18 -11.39
C PRO A 617 -5.29 11.96 -12.06
N GLY A 618 -5.71 12.16 -13.30
CA GLY A 618 -6.37 11.11 -14.05
C GLY A 618 -6.60 11.54 -15.50
N LYS A 619 -7.36 10.72 -16.22
CA LYS A 619 -7.76 10.97 -17.59
C LYS A 619 -9.25 11.28 -17.63
N VAL A 620 -9.65 12.31 -18.35
CA VAL A 620 -11.08 12.59 -18.62
C VAL A 620 -11.64 11.50 -19.54
N VAL A 621 -12.61 10.74 -19.04
CA VAL A 621 -13.25 9.63 -19.79
C VAL A 621 -14.52 10.10 -20.47
N ALA A 622 -15.29 10.97 -19.79
CA ALA A 622 -16.51 11.55 -20.35
C ALA A 622 -16.78 12.94 -19.79
N VAL A 623 -17.29 13.81 -20.65
CA VAL A 623 -17.87 15.11 -20.29
C VAL A 623 -19.38 15.01 -20.51
N ILE A 624 -20.17 15.02 -19.42
CA ILE A 624 -21.63 14.76 -19.45
C ILE A 624 -22.42 16.06 -19.55
N THR A 625 -21.78 17.18 -19.21
CA THR A 625 -22.38 18.52 -19.28
C THR A 625 -21.90 19.29 -20.51
N ALA A 626 -22.43 20.49 -20.71
CA ALA A 626 -22.01 21.41 -21.75
C ALA A 626 -21.91 22.83 -21.20
N LYS A 627 -21.07 23.67 -21.83
CA LYS A 627 -20.99 25.12 -21.54
C LYS A 627 -22.36 25.77 -21.67
N GLY A 628 -22.74 26.57 -20.68
CA GLY A 628 -24.03 27.27 -20.63
C GLY A 628 -25.21 26.41 -20.14
N ARG A 629 -24.97 25.16 -19.68
CA ARG A 629 -26.02 24.29 -19.15
C ARG A 629 -26.28 24.59 -17.69
N THR A 630 -27.56 24.73 -17.32
CA THR A 630 -28.01 24.78 -15.94
C THR A 630 -28.10 23.33 -15.39
N VAL A 631 -27.55 23.12 -14.22
CA VAL A 631 -27.49 21.80 -13.56
C VAL A 631 -27.98 21.91 -12.13
N LYS A 632 -28.43 20.77 -11.57
CA LYS A 632 -28.86 20.65 -10.17
C LYS A 632 -27.76 20.04 -9.33
N LYS A 633 -27.79 20.31 -8.03
CA LYS A 633 -26.89 19.67 -7.06
C LYS A 633 -26.91 18.15 -7.22
N GLY A 634 -25.72 17.56 -7.40
CA GLY A 634 -25.54 16.12 -7.59
C GLY A 634 -25.57 15.64 -9.04
N ASP A 635 -25.92 16.51 -10.02
CA ASP A 635 -25.85 16.13 -11.43
C ASP A 635 -24.40 15.81 -11.83
N PRO A 636 -24.14 14.69 -12.56
CA PRO A 636 -22.81 14.34 -13.03
C PRO A 636 -22.37 15.33 -14.13
N LEU A 637 -21.16 15.84 -14.01
CA LEU A 637 -20.59 16.84 -14.93
C LEU A 637 -19.46 16.26 -15.78
N VAL A 638 -18.48 15.63 -15.14
CA VAL A 638 -17.31 15.04 -15.78
C VAL A 638 -17.04 13.68 -15.14
N ILE A 639 -16.66 12.69 -15.93
CA ILE A 639 -16.15 11.40 -15.45
C ILE A 639 -14.66 11.34 -15.76
N MET A 640 -13.88 11.05 -14.74
CA MET A 640 -12.44 10.84 -14.82
C MET A 640 -12.10 9.38 -14.51
N GLU A 641 -11.17 8.82 -15.22
CA GLU A 641 -10.52 7.56 -14.85
C GLU A 641 -9.18 7.85 -14.17
N ALA A 642 -8.99 7.29 -13.00
CA ALA A 642 -7.72 7.32 -12.30
C ALA A 642 -7.48 5.95 -11.66
N MET A 643 -6.29 5.38 -11.87
CA MET A 643 -5.88 4.09 -11.32
C MET A 643 -6.92 2.96 -11.52
N LYS A 644 -7.49 2.88 -12.73
CA LYS A 644 -8.51 1.88 -13.13
C LYS A 644 -9.87 2.02 -12.42
N MET A 645 -10.14 3.16 -11.81
CA MET A 645 -11.45 3.50 -11.22
C MET A 645 -12.02 4.75 -11.89
N GLU A 646 -13.32 4.75 -12.12
CA GLU A 646 -14.04 5.91 -12.63
C GLU A 646 -14.54 6.78 -11.47
N HIS A 647 -14.25 8.07 -11.55
CA HIS A 647 -14.69 9.08 -10.59
C HIS A 647 -15.60 10.09 -11.28
N THR A 648 -16.82 10.22 -10.78
CA THR A 648 -17.77 11.19 -11.26
C THR A 648 -17.65 12.50 -10.47
N ILE A 649 -17.35 13.59 -11.16
CA ILE A 649 -17.41 14.96 -10.63
C ILE A 649 -18.83 15.47 -10.80
N ALA A 650 -19.50 15.74 -9.69
CA ALA A 650 -20.89 16.18 -9.65
C ALA A 650 -21.01 17.65 -9.26
N ALA A 651 -22.12 18.27 -9.62
CA ALA A 651 -22.43 19.65 -9.27
C ALA A 651 -22.59 19.81 -7.74
N PRO A 652 -21.86 20.74 -7.09
CA PRO A 652 -21.91 20.93 -5.63
C PRO A 652 -23.19 21.64 -5.17
N ALA A 653 -23.83 22.40 -6.07
CA ALA A 653 -25.06 23.14 -5.85
C ALA A 653 -25.83 23.26 -7.17
N ASP A 654 -27.06 23.82 -7.13
CA ASP A 654 -27.75 24.26 -8.33
C ASP A 654 -26.98 25.43 -8.94
N GLY A 655 -26.81 25.45 -10.26
CA GLY A 655 -26.03 26.50 -10.89
C GLY A 655 -25.83 26.34 -12.40
N LEU A 656 -24.95 27.17 -12.96
CA LEU A 656 -24.61 27.24 -14.38
C LEU A 656 -23.17 26.78 -14.61
N VAL A 657 -22.94 25.94 -15.62
CA VAL A 657 -21.59 25.60 -16.10
C VAL A 657 -21.12 26.72 -17.04
N GLU A 658 -20.15 27.52 -16.60
CA GLU A 658 -19.65 28.66 -17.35
C GLU A 658 -18.65 28.26 -18.44
N ASP A 659 -17.72 27.32 -18.10
CA ASP A 659 -16.78 26.81 -19.10
C ASP A 659 -16.32 25.40 -18.75
N ILE A 660 -15.81 24.67 -19.76
CA ILE A 660 -15.23 23.31 -19.63
C ILE A 660 -13.81 23.39 -20.16
N LEU A 661 -12.84 23.10 -19.28
CA LEU A 661 -11.42 23.36 -19.53
C LEU A 661 -10.66 22.16 -20.11
N TYR A 662 -11.25 20.94 -20.06
CA TYR A 662 -10.63 19.71 -20.55
C TYR A 662 -11.59 18.91 -21.41
N GLN A 663 -11.05 18.17 -22.37
CA GLN A 663 -11.79 17.29 -23.28
C GLN A 663 -11.63 15.83 -22.92
N VAL A 664 -12.49 14.97 -23.46
CA VAL A 664 -12.37 13.52 -23.33
C VAL A 664 -11.02 13.07 -23.91
N GLY A 665 -10.24 12.37 -23.10
CA GLY A 665 -8.91 11.91 -23.44
C GLY A 665 -7.78 12.70 -22.79
N ASP A 666 -8.04 13.91 -22.29
CA ASP A 666 -7.03 14.76 -21.67
C ASP A 666 -6.57 14.20 -20.30
N GLN A 667 -5.27 14.34 -20.03
CA GLN A 667 -4.69 14.09 -18.72
C GLN A 667 -4.81 15.34 -17.84
N VAL A 668 -5.24 15.17 -16.61
CA VAL A 668 -5.42 16.23 -15.64
C VAL A 668 -4.60 15.97 -14.39
N ALA A 669 -4.00 17.02 -13.83
CA ALA A 669 -3.28 16.96 -12.56
C ALA A 669 -4.25 17.09 -11.38
N ASP A 670 -3.81 16.70 -10.18
CA ASP A 670 -4.54 16.97 -8.94
C ASP A 670 -4.76 18.47 -8.75
N GLY A 671 -5.96 18.85 -8.33
CA GLY A 671 -6.34 20.25 -8.16
C GLY A 671 -6.52 21.03 -9.46
N ALA A 672 -6.30 20.43 -10.64
CA ALA A 672 -6.51 21.10 -11.92
C ALA A 672 -7.99 21.52 -12.08
N PRO A 673 -8.28 22.77 -12.45
CA PRO A 673 -9.66 23.22 -12.65
C PRO A 673 -10.24 22.54 -13.90
N LEU A 674 -11.26 21.70 -13.72
CA LEU A 674 -11.91 20.94 -14.80
C LEU A 674 -12.96 21.76 -15.54
N LEU A 675 -13.70 22.54 -14.80
CA LEU A 675 -14.75 23.41 -15.34
C LEU A 675 -14.98 24.62 -14.41
N GLU A 676 -15.51 25.69 -15.00
CA GLU A 676 -15.95 26.87 -14.26
C GLU A 676 -17.45 26.75 -13.98
N PHE A 677 -17.82 26.88 -12.71
CA PHE A 677 -19.16 26.70 -12.22
C PHE A 677 -19.62 27.93 -11.43
N LYS A 678 -20.81 28.41 -11.71
CA LYS A 678 -21.43 29.51 -10.97
C LYS A 678 -22.68 28.99 -10.27
N ALA A 679 -22.65 29.00 -8.94
CA ALA A 679 -23.83 28.68 -8.14
C ALA A 679 -24.95 29.71 -8.39
N ALA A 680 -26.21 29.24 -8.39
CA ALA A 680 -27.38 30.05 -8.66
C ALA A 680 -27.69 31.04 -7.53
#